data_748bc61b3564dc2ddc8306a1b97a3f1c
#
_entry.id   748bc61b3564dc2ddc8306a1b97a3f1c
#
_cell.length_a   1.000
_cell.length_b   1.000
_cell.length_c   1.000
_cell.angle_alpha   90.00
_cell.angle_beta   90.00
_cell.angle_gamma   90.00
#
_symmetry.space_group_name_H-M   'P 1'
#
loop_
_entity.id
_entity.type
_entity.pdbx_description
1 polymer ?
#
loop_
_entity_poly.entity_id
_entity_poly.type
_entity_poly.pdbx_seq_one_letter_code
_entity_poly.pdbx_strand_id
1 'polypeptide(L)'
;MNATNPAELKTLFESDAFARETTYTGPLGPEYAPSGTRLHLWAPTAQSVAVNLYRKGDGSARMGTLPLERGPQGVWSIYLPGDQHGRYYTFTVTVDGTARETGDPYARAAGVNGTRSMIVDLARTDPDAWARDVRPVIPPSQRAVWEVSVRDFSQDAASGVRPAWRGKFMAFTQSGTTLHGDGVHPTCLNYLKRLGVKYVQLMPIFDFGSVDEARPLLRQYNWGYDPTNYNVPEGSYSTDPTRGEVRIRECKAMIAALHAAGIGVVMDVVYNHMYRNENPLNDTVPCYFFRQNEDGSFSNGSGCGNEFASERVMARRYMIDSILYWAQEYHIDGFRFDLMGLYDVETINAVRAALDRLPDGRDILMYGEPWQGGGSQLHRYEANKANLAMLDERVGIFCDDTRDAIKGGCFNAREPGYVQGKPDSLWDIGAAVAAWCRSDKLPPHAPGQIVSYVSAHDNFTLWDKLLLVRHEKPEFTASDPVALAQNRLAAGIYLTSFGLPFLQAGEEFARTKKGVGNSYRSSPALNRLDWNRAEQYHHLVDYYRGLLALRARFPRLGGADRNAPDALQFFSLEQPLVGWMLPAQWGDGAAWGVLCVFYNPTDTSRTVPLPGGRWQLLSDGTSSSLWRGPARVYEHEAVLMPYSATIFGQIG
;
A
#
# COMPACT_ATOMS: atom_id res chain seq x y z
N MET A 1 -0.71 -6.11 40.98
CA MET A 1 -1.97 -6.25 40.24
C MET A 1 -2.12 -7.74 39.95
N ASN A 2 -3.11 -8.40 40.57
CA ASN A 2 -3.29 -9.86 40.46
C ASN A 2 -4.51 -10.17 39.60
N ALA A 3 -4.57 -9.63 38.37
CA ALA A 3 -5.59 -10.02 37.40
C ALA A 3 -5.08 -11.30 36.70
N THR A 4 -5.71 -12.43 36.97
CA THR A 4 -5.29 -13.76 36.49
C THR A 4 -6.21 -14.32 35.41
N ASN A 5 -7.33 -13.64 35.16
CA ASN A 5 -8.38 -14.04 34.24
C ASN A 5 -8.42 -13.05 33.04
N PRO A 6 -8.51 -13.50 31.78
CA PRO A 6 -8.55 -12.63 30.62
C PRO A 6 -9.62 -11.52 30.66
N ALA A 7 -10.79 -11.79 31.23
CA ALA A 7 -11.85 -10.79 31.38
C ALA A 7 -11.49 -9.68 32.41
N GLU A 8 -10.77 -10.04 33.50
CA GLU A 8 -10.23 -9.08 34.45
C GLU A 8 -9.13 -8.22 33.83
N LEU A 9 -8.29 -8.81 32.97
CA LEU A 9 -7.27 -8.08 32.20
C LEU A 9 -7.92 -7.09 31.23
N LYS A 10 -9.01 -7.43 30.56
CA LYS A 10 -9.77 -6.49 29.71
C LYS A 10 -10.19 -5.26 30.52
N THR A 11 -10.89 -5.48 31.64
CA THR A 11 -11.34 -4.39 32.53
C THR A 11 -10.17 -3.53 33.03
N LEU A 12 -9.06 -4.16 33.42
CA LEU A 12 -7.85 -3.46 33.84
C LEU A 12 -7.29 -2.55 32.75
N PHE A 13 -7.12 -3.07 31.53
CA PHE A 13 -6.49 -2.36 30.41
C PHE A 13 -7.38 -1.27 29.81
N GLU A 14 -8.69 -1.34 30.01
CA GLU A 14 -9.64 -0.29 29.63
C GLU A 14 -9.77 0.82 30.68
N SER A 15 -9.14 0.65 31.88
CA SER A 15 -9.22 1.64 32.94
C SER A 15 -8.28 2.83 32.74
N ASP A 16 -8.78 4.04 33.01
CA ASP A 16 -7.96 5.27 33.04
C ASP A 16 -6.84 5.20 34.08
N ALA A 17 -7.03 4.44 35.17
CA ALA A 17 -6.01 4.27 36.20
C ALA A 17 -4.79 3.54 35.65
N PHE A 18 -5.00 2.40 34.97
CA PHE A 18 -3.90 1.67 34.32
C PHE A 18 -3.18 2.56 33.31
N ALA A 19 -3.92 3.25 32.46
CA ALA A 19 -3.33 4.15 31.45
C ALA A 19 -2.45 5.24 32.12
N ARG A 20 -2.94 5.91 33.15
CA ARG A 20 -2.16 6.95 33.88
C ARG A 20 -0.90 6.39 34.54
N GLU A 21 -0.99 5.20 35.13
CA GLU A 21 0.13 4.62 35.91
C GLU A 21 1.21 3.99 35.02
N THR A 22 0.84 3.55 33.81
CA THR A 22 1.74 2.76 32.95
C THR A 22 2.12 3.42 31.63
N THR A 23 1.55 4.60 31.30
CA THR A 23 1.96 5.35 30.10
C THR A 23 3.41 5.79 30.23
N TYR A 24 4.25 5.23 29.39
CA TYR A 24 5.69 5.54 29.35
C TYR A 24 6.01 6.35 28.08
N THR A 25 6.85 7.36 28.20
CA THR A 25 7.21 8.28 27.10
C THR A 25 8.71 8.25 26.77
N GLY A 26 9.51 7.51 27.52
CA GLY A 26 10.94 7.34 27.26
C GLY A 26 11.25 6.34 26.14
N PRO A 27 12.52 6.02 25.87
CA PRO A 27 12.94 5.10 24.81
C PRO A 27 12.45 3.68 25.06
N LEU A 28 12.12 2.96 23.95
CA LEU A 28 11.80 1.53 23.96
C LEU A 28 12.60 0.80 22.86
N GLY A 29 12.92 -0.47 23.12
CA GLY A 29 13.81 -1.26 22.27
C GLY A 29 15.30 -1.00 22.53
N PRO A 30 16.19 -1.34 21.57
CA PRO A 30 17.64 -1.19 21.70
C PRO A 30 18.10 0.23 21.39
N GLU A 31 18.83 0.86 22.35
CA GLU A 31 19.63 2.05 22.15
C GLU A 31 21.10 1.64 22.02
N TYR A 32 21.57 1.52 20.79
CA TYR A 32 22.95 1.09 20.51
C TYR A 32 23.93 2.26 20.51
N ALA A 33 25.10 2.01 21.12
CA ALA A 33 26.32 2.80 20.90
C ALA A 33 27.55 1.84 20.91
N PRO A 34 28.69 2.20 20.30
CA PRO A 34 29.89 1.35 20.33
C PRO A 34 30.41 1.04 21.73
N SER A 35 30.15 1.90 22.72
CA SER A 35 30.51 1.72 24.11
C SER A 35 29.59 0.78 24.90
N GLY A 36 28.36 0.55 24.39
CA GLY A 36 27.39 -0.33 25.04
C GLY A 36 25.99 -0.10 24.49
N THR A 37 25.11 -1.06 24.77
CA THR A 37 23.70 -1.01 24.34
C THR A 37 22.80 -1.02 25.56
N ARG A 38 21.83 -0.11 25.60
CA ARG A 38 20.74 -0.17 26.56
C ARG A 38 19.52 -0.81 25.92
N LEU A 39 18.94 -1.81 26.59
CA LEU A 39 17.68 -2.42 26.16
C LEU A 39 16.56 -1.95 27.07
N HIS A 40 15.42 -1.59 26.48
CA HIS A 40 14.23 -1.13 27.19
C HIS A 40 13.01 -1.91 26.74
N LEU A 41 12.30 -2.53 27.69
CA LEU A 41 11.07 -3.28 27.45
C LEU A 41 9.95 -2.74 28.33
N TRP A 42 8.82 -2.38 27.72
CA TRP A 42 7.61 -2.01 28.46
C TRP A 42 6.80 -3.30 28.76
N ALA A 43 6.76 -3.69 30.02
CA ALA A 43 6.06 -4.87 30.51
C ALA A 43 5.51 -4.61 31.92
N PRO A 44 4.46 -3.76 32.07
CA PRO A 44 3.98 -3.30 33.39
C PRO A 44 3.41 -4.42 34.26
N THR A 45 2.90 -5.49 33.65
CA THR A 45 2.33 -6.66 34.34
C THR A 45 3.36 -7.73 34.68
N ALA A 46 4.62 -7.60 34.20
CA ALA A 46 5.66 -8.59 34.45
C ALA A 46 6.12 -8.59 35.91
N GLN A 47 6.36 -9.79 36.44
CA GLN A 47 6.99 -10.05 37.74
C GLN A 47 8.50 -10.03 37.65
N SER A 48 9.05 -10.50 36.50
CA SER A 48 10.46 -10.44 36.17
C SER A 48 10.68 -10.42 34.67
N VAL A 49 11.78 -9.81 34.25
CA VAL A 49 12.26 -9.79 32.87
C VAL A 49 13.76 -10.10 32.85
N ALA A 50 14.16 -10.95 31.92
CA ALA A 50 15.57 -11.24 31.67
C ALA A 50 15.87 -11.23 30.17
N VAL A 51 17.06 -10.81 29.77
CA VAL A 51 17.55 -10.92 28.39
C VAL A 51 18.41 -12.16 28.23
N ASN A 52 18.12 -12.93 27.18
CA ASN A 52 18.92 -14.07 26.75
C ASN A 52 19.80 -13.67 25.57
N LEU A 53 21.09 -13.94 25.62
CA LEU A 53 22.04 -13.54 24.58
C LEU A 53 22.46 -14.74 23.74
N TYR A 54 22.58 -14.54 22.41
CA TYR A 54 22.97 -15.58 21.46
C TYR A 54 24.00 -15.04 20.47
N ARG A 55 24.79 -15.97 19.90
CA ARG A 55 25.81 -15.65 18.91
C ARG A 55 25.21 -15.55 17.48
N LYS A 56 24.14 -16.30 17.19
CA LYS A 56 23.48 -16.38 15.87
C LYS A 56 21.99 -16.23 16.00
N GLY A 57 21.34 -15.84 14.89
CA GLY A 57 19.91 -15.68 14.78
C GLY A 57 19.11 -16.98 14.96
N ASP A 58 19.76 -18.13 14.71
CA ASP A 58 19.19 -19.45 14.91
C ASP A 58 20.30 -20.47 15.32
N GLY A 59 19.89 -21.68 15.74
CA GLY A 59 20.76 -22.85 15.92
C GLY A 59 21.94 -22.72 16.90
N SER A 60 22.20 -21.55 17.49
CA SER A 60 23.27 -21.38 18.49
C SER A 60 22.76 -21.54 19.92
N ALA A 61 23.58 -22.10 20.80
CA ALA A 61 23.28 -22.14 22.22
C ALA A 61 23.17 -20.73 22.82
N ARG A 62 22.41 -20.62 23.90
CA ARG A 62 22.34 -19.42 24.74
C ARG A 62 23.70 -19.18 25.40
N MET A 63 24.18 -17.95 25.30
CA MET A 63 25.47 -17.54 25.89
C MET A 63 25.34 -17.15 27.37
N GLY A 64 24.19 -16.59 27.73
CA GLY A 64 23.91 -16.15 29.08
C GLY A 64 22.51 -15.56 29.18
N THR A 65 22.01 -15.43 30.39
CA THR A 65 20.77 -14.79 30.76
C THR A 65 21.08 -13.75 31.85
N LEU A 66 20.61 -12.51 31.64
CA LEU A 66 20.83 -11.39 32.53
C LEU A 66 19.50 -10.77 32.95
N PRO A 67 19.21 -10.51 34.24
CA PRO A 67 18.00 -9.89 34.68
C PRO A 67 17.98 -8.40 34.30
N LEU A 68 16.79 -7.87 33.96
CA LEU A 68 16.53 -6.47 33.78
C LEU A 68 16.07 -5.85 35.09
N GLU A 69 16.35 -4.56 35.25
CA GLU A 69 15.87 -3.76 36.39
C GLU A 69 14.54 -3.12 36.02
N ARG A 70 13.57 -3.18 36.95
CA ARG A 70 12.26 -2.55 36.81
C ARG A 70 12.36 -1.04 37.09
N GLY A 71 11.98 -0.24 36.12
CA GLY A 71 11.86 1.21 36.23
C GLY A 71 10.42 1.69 36.44
N PRO A 72 10.19 3.01 36.33
CA PRO A 72 8.86 3.61 36.43
C PRO A 72 7.93 3.17 35.30
N GLN A 73 6.61 3.28 35.50
CA GLN A 73 5.59 3.02 34.47
C GLN A 73 5.68 1.63 33.82
N GLY A 74 6.32 0.67 34.51
CA GLY A 74 6.44 -0.71 34.05
C GLY A 74 7.48 -0.93 32.95
N VAL A 75 8.40 -0.01 32.73
CA VAL A 75 9.55 -0.25 31.85
C VAL A 75 10.62 -1.06 32.59
N TRP A 76 11.27 -1.97 31.86
CA TRP A 76 12.40 -2.77 32.32
C TRP A 76 13.61 -2.46 31.47
N SER A 77 14.79 -2.34 32.08
CA SER A 77 15.99 -1.97 31.34
C SER A 77 17.26 -2.69 31.84
N ILE A 78 18.23 -2.79 30.92
CA ILE A 78 19.58 -3.29 31.21
C ILE A 78 20.59 -2.56 30.32
N TYR A 79 21.80 -2.35 30.84
CA TYR A 79 22.94 -1.89 30.06
C TYR A 79 23.92 -3.05 29.79
N LEU A 80 24.21 -3.29 28.52
CA LEU A 80 25.18 -4.29 28.05
C LEU A 80 26.45 -3.55 27.61
N PRO A 81 27.58 -3.68 28.32
CA PRO A 81 28.82 -2.94 28.01
C PRO A 81 29.49 -3.46 26.74
N GLY A 82 30.25 -2.59 26.06
CA GLY A 82 30.98 -2.88 24.83
C GLY A 82 30.15 -2.98 23.58
N ASP A 83 30.79 -3.12 22.43
CA ASP A 83 30.11 -3.22 21.13
C ASP A 83 29.26 -4.49 21.03
N GLN A 84 27.95 -4.34 21.02
CA GLN A 84 26.98 -5.42 20.91
C GLN A 84 26.43 -5.59 19.49
N HIS A 85 26.93 -4.85 18.52
CA HIS A 85 26.48 -5.01 17.13
C HIS A 85 26.63 -6.46 16.65
N GLY A 86 25.59 -7.00 16.02
CA GLY A 86 25.56 -8.40 15.57
C GLY A 86 25.19 -9.41 16.66
N ARG A 87 24.96 -8.98 17.91
CA ARG A 87 24.48 -9.84 18.98
C ARG A 87 22.97 -10.10 18.84
N TYR A 88 22.58 -11.37 18.89
CA TYR A 88 21.18 -11.74 18.93
C TYR A 88 20.68 -11.91 20.36
N TYR A 89 19.41 -11.63 20.58
CA TYR A 89 18.79 -11.71 21.90
C TYR A 89 17.29 -12.02 21.84
N THR A 90 16.78 -12.49 22.96
CA THR A 90 15.34 -12.60 23.27
C THR A 90 15.11 -12.10 24.69
N PHE A 91 13.86 -11.83 25.04
CA PHE A 91 13.46 -11.63 26.43
C PHE A 91 12.79 -12.88 26.99
N THR A 92 13.03 -13.18 28.27
CA THR A 92 12.17 -14.06 29.07
C THR A 92 11.36 -13.16 29.99
N VAL A 93 10.03 -13.15 29.79
CA VAL A 93 9.08 -12.34 30.56
C VAL A 93 8.21 -13.26 31.40
N THR A 94 8.15 -13.02 32.72
CA THR A 94 7.32 -13.81 33.63
C THR A 94 6.09 -13.00 34.04
N VAL A 95 4.90 -13.47 33.66
CA VAL A 95 3.62 -12.92 34.06
C VAL A 95 2.79 -14.03 34.68
N ASP A 96 2.19 -13.80 35.84
CA ASP A 96 1.41 -14.77 36.62
C ASP A 96 2.11 -16.12 36.80
N GLY A 97 3.41 -16.07 37.14
CA GLY A 97 4.24 -17.26 37.33
C GLY A 97 4.59 -18.01 36.03
N THR A 98 4.08 -17.59 34.88
CA THR A 98 4.38 -18.20 33.58
C THR A 98 5.47 -17.43 32.88
N ALA A 99 6.60 -18.08 32.60
CA ALA A 99 7.72 -17.52 31.86
C ALA A 99 7.56 -17.81 30.35
N ARG A 100 7.67 -16.75 29.51
CA ARG A 100 7.65 -16.85 28.05
C ARG A 100 8.94 -16.27 27.49
N GLU A 101 9.56 -16.98 26.56
CA GLU A 101 10.69 -16.46 25.79
C GLU A 101 10.17 -15.88 24.46
N THR A 102 10.51 -14.61 24.17
CA THR A 102 9.96 -13.89 23.03
C THR A 102 10.98 -12.90 22.46
N GLY A 103 10.77 -12.45 21.21
CA GLY A 103 11.52 -11.34 20.61
C GLY A 103 11.21 -10.00 21.26
N ASP A 104 11.96 -8.99 20.87
CA ASP A 104 11.70 -7.59 21.27
C ASP A 104 10.63 -6.99 20.34
N PRO A 105 9.50 -6.48 20.86
CA PRO A 105 8.52 -5.77 20.06
C PRO A 105 9.11 -4.60 19.25
N TYR A 106 10.16 -3.96 19.76
CA TYR A 106 10.86 -2.84 19.11
C TYR A 106 12.14 -3.27 18.38
N ALA A 107 12.35 -4.57 18.09
CA ALA A 107 13.50 -5.03 17.31
C ALA A 107 13.63 -4.27 15.99
N ARG A 108 14.86 -3.89 15.61
CA ARG A 108 15.18 -3.25 14.33
C ARG A 108 15.80 -4.22 13.32
N ALA A 109 16.29 -5.34 13.82
CA ALA A 109 16.83 -6.45 13.04
C ALA A 109 16.48 -7.77 13.71
N ALA A 110 16.39 -8.83 12.91
CA ALA A 110 16.14 -10.18 13.42
C ALA A 110 16.94 -11.22 12.64
N GLY A 111 17.08 -12.40 13.24
CA GLY A 111 17.59 -13.59 12.58
C GLY A 111 16.54 -14.25 11.69
N VAL A 112 16.89 -15.43 11.16
CA VAL A 112 16.02 -16.25 10.32
C VAL A 112 14.65 -16.46 10.98
N ASN A 113 13.60 -16.31 10.19
CA ASN A 113 12.18 -16.42 10.61
C ASN A 113 11.81 -15.50 11.80
N GLY A 114 12.53 -14.40 12.00
CA GLY A 114 12.18 -13.37 12.98
C GLY A 114 12.25 -13.79 14.45
N THR A 115 12.76 -15.00 14.78
CA THR A 115 12.64 -15.60 16.12
C THR A 115 13.53 -14.98 17.18
N ARG A 116 14.67 -14.40 16.78
CA ARG A 116 15.61 -13.70 17.67
C ARG A 116 15.85 -12.30 17.14
N SER A 117 15.66 -11.33 17.99
CA SER A 117 16.02 -9.94 17.72
C SER A 117 17.54 -9.79 17.64
N MET A 118 18.02 -8.81 16.89
CA MET A 118 19.44 -8.52 16.74
C MET A 118 19.73 -7.07 17.13
N ILE A 119 20.77 -6.85 17.93
CA ILE A 119 21.32 -5.52 18.20
C ILE A 119 22.10 -5.08 16.96
N VAL A 120 21.72 -3.96 16.38
CA VAL A 120 22.27 -3.45 15.13
C VAL A 120 22.68 -1.98 15.25
N ASP A 121 23.87 -1.67 14.75
CA ASP A 121 24.24 -0.31 14.38
C ASP A 121 23.62 0.00 13.01
N LEU A 122 22.54 0.77 12.99
CA LEU A 122 21.81 1.09 11.77
C LEU A 122 22.68 1.84 10.75
N ALA A 123 23.61 2.68 11.20
CA ALA A 123 24.52 3.39 10.28
C ALA A 123 25.45 2.44 9.49
N ARG A 124 25.76 1.24 10.04
CA ARG A 124 26.51 0.21 9.29
C ARG A 124 25.67 -0.50 8.23
N THR A 125 24.37 -0.26 8.19
CA THR A 125 23.45 -0.85 7.21
C THR A 125 23.15 0.06 6.05
N ASP A 126 23.64 1.29 6.06
CA ASP A 126 23.41 2.25 5.02
C ASP A 126 24.13 1.82 3.73
N PRO A 127 23.44 1.80 2.59
CA PRO A 127 24.09 1.62 1.29
C PRO A 127 24.88 2.85 0.90
N ASP A 128 25.78 2.70 -0.07
CA ASP A 128 26.55 3.82 -0.60
C ASP A 128 25.63 4.97 -1.03
N ALA A 129 25.96 6.19 -0.62
CA ALA A 129 25.19 7.41 -0.88
C ALA A 129 23.84 7.54 -0.12
N TRP A 130 23.51 6.66 0.85
CA TRP A 130 22.28 6.76 1.64
C TRP A 130 22.10 8.12 2.32
N ALA A 131 23.18 8.70 2.85
CA ALA A 131 23.16 10.03 3.46
C ALA A 131 22.79 11.17 2.48
N ARG A 132 22.75 10.89 1.17
CA ARG A 132 22.34 11.85 0.11
C ARG A 132 21.02 11.47 -0.52
N ASP A 133 20.40 10.39 -0.04
CA ASP A 133 19.08 9.99 -0.50
C ASP A 133 18.03 11.02 -0.05
N VAL A 134 17.18 11.43 -0.97
CA VAL A 134 16.12 12.40 -0.72
C VAL A 134 14.81 11.92 -1.35
N ARG A 135 13.73 12.15 -0.64
CA ARG A 135 12.40 11.87 -1.16
C ARG A 135 12.12 12.64 -2.44
N PRO A 136 11.59 12.02 -3.50
CA PRO A 136 11.24 12.73 -4.72
C PRO A 136 10.07 13.69 -4.49
N VAL A 137 10.20 14.93 -4.95
CA VAL A 137 9.07 15.89 -4.91
C VAL A 137 8.15 15.60 -6.08
N ILE A 138 6.93 15.14 -5.79
CA ILE A 138 5.95 14.70 -6.79
C ILE A 138 4.73 15.61 -6.79
N PRO A 139 4.51 16.41 -7.85
CA PRO A 139 3.33 17.26 -7.97
C PRO A 139 2.03 16.44 -7.89
N PRO A 140 0.95 16.96 -7.28
CA PRO A 140 -0.32 16.24 -7.11
C PRO A 140 -0.86 15.62 -8.39
N SER A 141 -0.80 16.32 -9.53
CA SER A 141 -1.27 15.80 -10.83
C SER A 141 -0.45 14.64 -11.40
N GLN A 142 0.75 14.42 -10.89
CA GLN A 142 1.60 13.30 -11.28
C GLN A 142 1.52 12.12 -10.31
N ARG A 143 0.83 12.29 -9.18
CA ARG A 143 0.66 11.21 -8.21
C ARG A 143 -0.21 10.12 -8.82
N ALA A 144 0.38 8.96 -9.03
CA ALA A 144 -0.27 7.71 -9.39
C ALA A 144 0.52 6.57 -8.74
N VAL A 145 -0.20 5.66 -8.09
CA VAL A 145 0.38 4.56 -7.33
C VAL A 145 0.31 3.27 -8.15
N TRP A 146 1.39 2.51 -8.19
CA TRP A 146 1.49 1.21 -8.82
C TRP A 146 1.84 0.17 -7.75
N GLU A 147 0.89 -0.73 -7.46
CA GLU A 147 1.02 -1.73 -6.39
C GLU A 147 1.71 -2.99 -6.88
N VAL A 148 2.73 -3.47 -6.13
CA VAL A 148 3.44 -4.69 -6.46
C VAL A 148 3.99 -5.40 -5.21
N SER A 149 4.02 -6.74 -5.24
CA SER A 149 4.85 -7.53 -4.33
C SER A 149 6.32 -7.51 -4.77
N VAL A 150 7.25 -7.39 -3.84
CA VAL A 150 8.70 -7.53 -4.10
C VAL A 150 8.99 -8.83 -4.82
N ARG A 151 8.28 -9.91 -4.45
CA ARG A 151 8.40 -11.23 -5.07
C ARG A 151 7.97 -11.22 -6.52
N ASP A 152 6.78 -10.68 -6.81
CA ASP A 152 6.16 -10.73 -8.13
C ASP A 152 6.92 -9.89 -9.16
N PHE A 153 7.54 -8.80 -8.73
CA PHE A 153 8.20 -7.81 -9.57
C PHE A 153 9.21 -8.41 -10.57
N SER A 154 10.02 -9.38 -10.10
CA SER A 154 11.13 -9.89 -10.90
C SER A 154 11.27 -11.42 -10.89
N GLN A 155 10.31 -12.14 -10.29
CA GLN A 155 10.38 -13.60 -10.17
C GLN A 155 10.42 -14.30 -11.52
N ASP A 156 9.80 -13.72 -12.56
CA ASP A 156 9.87 -14.22 -13.92
C ASP A 156 11.31 -14.17 -14.45
N ALA A 157 11.76 -15.28 -15.06
CA ALA A 157 13.06 -15.34 -15.74
C ALA A 157 13.16 -14.35 -16.90
N ALA A 158 12.03 -14.08 -17.57
CA ALA A 158 11.93 -13.10 -18.65
C ALA A 158 12.19 -11.65 -18.19
N SER A 159 12.17 -11.37 -16.88
CA SER A 159 12.48 -10.05 -16.33
C SER A 159 13.88 -9.52 -16.67
N GLY A 160 14.81 -10.39 -17.08
CA GLY A 160 16.21 -10.03 -17.31
C GLY A 160 17.02 -9.78 -16.03
N VAL A 161 16.37 -9.89 -14.86
CA VAL A 161 17.05 -9.78 -13.56
C VAL A 161 17.91 -11.02 -13.31
N ARG A 162 19.13 -10.81 -12.81
CA ARG A 162 20.03 -11.94 -12.51
C ARG A 162 19.41 -12.91 -11.50
N PRO A 163 19.61 -14.23 -11.63
CA PRO A 163 18.88 -15.24 -10.85
C PRO A 163 18.93 -15.06 -9.33
N ALA A 164 20.09 -14.65 -8.77
CA ALA A 164 20.27 -14.43 -7.34
C ALA A 164 19.42 -13.28 -6.75
N TRP A 165 18.93 -12.36 -7.58
CA TRP A 165 18.16 -11.20 -7.16
C TRP A 165 16.67 -11.28 -7.48
N ARG A 166 16.24 -12.27 -8.26
CA ARG A 166 14.82 -12.44 -8.63
C ARG A 166 13.94 -12.61 -7.39
N GLY A 167 12.89 -11.80 -7.31
CA GLY A 167 11.94 -11.80 -6.20
C GLY A 167 12.52 -11.27 -4.88
N LYS A 168 13.56 -10.43 -4.94
CA LYS A 168 14.26 -9.87 -3.79
C LYS A 168 14.39 -8.35 -3.90
N PHE A 169 14.68 -7.66 -2.78
CA PHE A 169 14.93 -6.21 -2.74
C PHE A 169 15.94 -5.77 -3.80
N MET A 170 17.02 -6.51 -3.96
CA MET A 170 18.09 -6.20 -4.90
C MET A 170 17.66 -6.18 -6.38
N ALA A 171 16.52 -6.77 -6.74
CA ALA A 171 16.01 -6.71 -8.10
C ALA A 171 15.69 -5.27 -8.55
N PHE A 172 15.25 -4.42 -7.63
CA PHE A 172 14.93 -3.02 -7.90
C PHE A 172 16.18 -2.16 -8.16
N THR A 173 17.36 -2.61 -7.74
CA THR A 173 18.64 -1.90 -7.95
C THR A 173 19.27 -2.21 -9.30
N GLN A 174 18.83 -3.26 -10.00
CA GLN A 174 19.40 -3.65 -11.28
C GLN A 174 18.88 -2.76 -12.41
N SER A 175 19.70 -1.85 -12.87
CA SER A 175 19.42 -1.02 -14.05
C SER A 175 19.62 -1.80 -15.36
N GLY A 176 19.00 -1.30 -16.45
CA GLY A 176 19.21 -1.84 -17.79
C GLY A 176 18.56 -3.21 -18.04
N THR A 177 17.62 -3.66 -17.18
CA THR A 177 16.92 -4.92 -17.41
C THR A 177 15.98 -4.81 -18.59
N THR A 178 15.98 -5.86 -19.43
CA THR A 178 15.13 -5.98 -20.60
C THR A 178 14.58 -7.40 -20.71
N LEU A 179 13.50 -7.56 -21.48
CA LEU A 179 12.83 -8.83 -21.71
C LEU A 179 13.82 -9.88 -22.25
N HIS A 180 14.01 -10.96 -21.51
CA HIS A 180 15.00 -12.00 -21.81
C HIS A 180 16.44 -11.47 -22.02
N GLY A 181 16.73 -10.24 -21.64
CA GLY A 181 18.04 -9.61 -21.89
C GLY A 181 18.25 -9.14 -23.33
N ASP A 182 17.18 -8.86 -24.07
CA ASP A 182 17.22 -8.49 -25.50
C ASP A 182 17.79 -7.09 -25.79
N GLY A 183 17.98 -6.26 -24.76
CA GLY A 183 18.51 -4.90 -24.88
C GLY A 183 17.51 -3.86 -25.42
N VAL A 184 16.26 -4.25 -25.73
CA VAL A 184 15.27 -3.40 -26.42
C VAL A 184 14.03 -3.13 -25.55
N HIS A 185 13.43 -4.18 -24.98
CA HIS A 185 12.15 -4.10 -24.28
C HIS A 185 12.36 -3.98 -22.78
N PRO A 186 12.20 -2.78 -22.18
CA PRO A 186 12.52 -2.54 -20.78
C PRO A 186 11.59 -3.31 -19.84
N THR A 187 12.17 -3.85 -18.75
CA THR A 187 11.47 -4.52 -17.67
C THR A 187 11.79 -3.86 -16.33
N CYS A 188 11.12 -4.26 -15.28
CA CYS A 188 11.40 -3.87 -13.90
C CYS A 188 11.53 -2.34 -13.72
N LEU A 189 12.62 -1.83 -13.11
CA LEU A 189 12.80 -0.41 -12.83
C LEU A 189 12.79 0.45 -14.12
N ASN A 190 13.38 -0.03 -15.20
CA ASN A 190 13.37 0.68 -16.47
C ASN A 190 11.98 0.77 -17.10
N TYR A 191 11.16 -0.27 -16.90
CA TYR A 191 9.76 -0.25 -17.31
C TYR A 191 8.97 0.80 -16.52
N LEU A 192 9.11 0.86 -15.20
CA LEU A 192 8.45 1.85 -14.35
C LEU A 192 8.79 3.29 -14.76
N LYS A 193 10.06 3.56 -15.05
CA LYS A 193 10.52 4.87 -15.57
C LYS A 193 9.83 5.22 -16.89
N ARG A 194 9.64 4.22 -17.78
CA ARG A 194 8.98 4.42 -19.08
C ARG A 194 7.46 4.58 -18.90
N LEU A 195 6.82 3.82 -18.03
CA LEU A 195 5.38 3.89 -17.74
C LEU A 195 5.00 5.28 -17.19
N GLY A 196 5.84 5.83 -16.33
CA GLY A 196 5.67 7.18 -15.81
C GLY A 196 4.88 7.28 -14.50
N VAL A 197 4.63 6.16 -13.83
CA VAL A 197 4.11 6.16 -12.45
C VAL A 197 5.13 6.80 -11.51
N LYS A 198 4.64 7.42 -10.44
CA LYS A 198 5.47 8.20 -9.52
C LYS A 198 5.53 7.63 -8.11
N TYR A 199 4.66 6.70 -7.77
CA TYR A 199 4.73 5.93 -6.54
C TYR A 199 4.64 4.44 -6.83
N VAL A 200 5.46 3.67 -6.11
CA VAL A 200 5.35 2.21 -6.02
C VAL A 200 4.87 1.88 -4.62
N GLN A 201 3.68 1.30 -4.50
CA GLN A 201 3.24 0.67 -3.27
C GLN A 201 3.77 -0.76 -3.23
N LEU A 202 4.58 -1.03 -2.22
CA LEU A 202 5.06 -2.37 -1.94
C LEU A 202 4.07 -3.07 -1.00
N MET A 203 3.52 -4.21 -1.42
CA MET A 203 2.84 -5.13 -0.51
C MET A 203 3.77 -5.43 0.66
N PRO A 204 3.30 -5.94 1.82
CA PRO A 204 4.06 -5.91 3.07
C PRO A 204 5.52 -6.32 2.93
N ILE A 205 6.42 -5.45 3.40
CA ILE A 205 7.88 -5.64 3.37
C ILE A 205 8.51 -5.81 4.75
N PHE A 206 7.72 -5.72 5.82
CA PHE A 206 8.20 -6.12 7.13
C PHE A 206 8.09 -7.64 7.30
N ASP A 207 8.77 -8.16 8.31
CA ASP A 207 8.94 -9.59 8.61
C ASP A 207 7.60 -10.29 8.85
N PHE A 208 7.30 -11.35 8.08
CA PHE A 208 6.06 -12.10 8.12
C PHE A 208 6.30 -13.62 8.26
N GLY A 209 5.32 -14.35 8.79
CA GLY A 209 5.53 -15.68 9.37
C GLY A 209 5.30 -16.88 8.47
N SER A 210 4.65 -16.73 7.32
CA SER A 210 4.18 -17.87 6.52
C SER A 210 5.21 -18.39 5.51
N VAL A 211 6.35 -17.74 5.37
CA VAL A 211 7.47 -18.17 4.52
C VAL A 211 8.65 -18.56 5.39
N ASP A 212 9.12 -19.80 5.28
CA ASP A 212 10.31 -20.29 5.99
C ASP A 212 11.58 -19.82 5.28
N GLU A 213 12.23 -18.82 5.83
CA GLU A 213 13.45 -18.20 5.28
C GLU A 213 14.65 -19.17 5.23
N ALA A 214 14.65 -20.23 6.05
CA ALA A 214 15.69 -21.25 6.07
C ALA A 214 15.63 -22.23 4.90
N ARG A 215 14.53 -22.21 4.12
CA ARG A 215 14.29 -23.14 3.03
C ARG A 215 14.29 -22.46 1.67
N PRO A 216 14.56 -23.22 0.58
CA PRO A 216 14.45 -22.68 -0.78
C PRO A 216 13.08 -22.08 -1.07
N LEU A 217 13.04 -20.82 -1.55
CA LEU A 217 11.83 -20.04 -1.77
C LEU A 217 11.03 -20.44 -3.04
N LEU A 218 11.53 -21.37 -3.86
CA LEU A 218 10.96 -21.73 -5.17
C LEU A 218 9.48 -22.12 -5.13
N ARG A 219 9.03 -22.73 -4.02
CA ARG A 219 7.65 -23.23 -3.87
C ARG A 219 6.88 -22.53 -2.76
N GLN A 220 7.50 -21.57 -2.08
CA GLN A 220 6.89 -20.81 -1.00
C GLN A 220 6.42 -19.47 -1.54
N TYR A 221 5.22 -19.07 -1.18
CA TYR A 221 4.66 -17.78 -1.54
C TYR A 221 3.62 -17.36 -0.52
N ASN A 222 3.67 -16.10 -0.13
CA ASN A 222 2.60 -15.40 0.55
C ASN A 222 2.65 -13.92 0.15
N TRP A 223 1.51 -13.23 0.26
CA TRP A 223 1.47 -11.78 0.06
C TRP A 223 2.16 -11.00 1.18
N GLY A 224 2.26 -11.60 2.41
CA GLY A 224 2.91 -11.00 3.56
C GLY A 224 1.97 -10.35 4.59
N TYR A 225 0.64 -10.56 4.48
CA TYR A 225 -0.33 -10.05 5.46
C TYR A 225 -0.44 -10.95 6.71
N ASP A 226 0.69 -11.42 7.21
CA ASP A 226 0.83 -12.26 8.40
C ASP A 226 2.06 -11.85 9.23
N PRO A 227 2.07 -10.58 9.75
CA PRO A 227 3.22 -9.95 10.36
C PRO A 227 3.69 -10.65 11.64
N THR A 228 5.03 -10.73 11.81
CA THR A 228 5.69 -11.22 13.02
C THR A 228 6.52 -10.13 13.71
N ASN A 229 7.18 -9.26 12.95
CA ASN A 229 7.96 -8.14 13.46
C ASN A 229 7.70 -6.88 12.61
N TYR A 230 7.01 -5.89 13.17
CA TYR A 230 6.62 -4.68 12.43
C TYR A 230 7.78 -3.72 12.08
N ASN A 231 8.94 -3.82 12.75
CA ASN A 231 10.05 -2.89 12.56
C ASN A 231 11.28 -3.56 11.92
N VAL A 232 11.13 -4.76 11.37
CA VAL A 232 12.20 -5.53 10.73
C VAL A 232 11.83 -5.80 9.28
N PRO A 233 12.67 -5.54 8.28
CA PRO A 233 12.41 -5.93 6.90
C PRO A 233 12.32 -7.44 6.71
N GLU A 234 11.50 -7.90 5.78
CA GLU A 234 11.27 -9.30 5.45
C GLU A 234 12.56 -10.00 4.97
N GLY A 235 12.90 -11.11 5.61
CA GLY A 235 14.15 -11.83 5.32
C GLY A 235 14.11 -12.63 4.04
N SER A 236 12.96 -13.15 3.62
CA SER A 236 12.84 -13.87 2.34
C SER A 236 13.09 -12.97 1.12
N TYR A 237 12.95 -11.65 1.27
CA TYR A 237 13.30 -10.67 0.25
C TYR A 237 14.78 -10.27 0.25
N SER A 238 15.55 -10.72 1.26
CA SER A 238 17.01 -10.52 1.35
C SER A 238 17.77 -11.60 0.58
N THR A 239 18.98 -11.29 0.14
CA THR A 239 19.89 -12.29 -0.46
C THR A 239 20.49 -13.21 0.57
N ASP A 240 20.57 -12.80 1.85
CA ASP A 240 21.04 -13.60 2.95
C ASP A 240 20.19 -13.36 4.23
N PRO A 241 19.14 -14.16 4.46
CA PRO A 241 18.29 -14.01 5.64
C PRO A 241 18.99 -14.40 6.97
N THR A 242 20.14 -15.08 6.90
CA THR A 242 20.86 -15.50 8.11
C THR A 242 21.58 -14.36 8.82
N ARG A 243 21.72 -13.22 8.15
CA ARG A 243 22.37 -12.00 8.63
C ARG A 243 21.38 -10.84 8.67
N GLY A 244 20.97 -10.46 9.88
CA GLY A 244 19.92 -9.46 10.08
C GLY A 244 20.21 -8.10 9.45
N GLU A 245 21.48 -7.69 9.37
CA GLU A 245 21.89 -6.41 8.74
C GLU A 245 21.75 -6.41 7.21
N VAL A 246 21.75 -7.59 6.56
CA VAL A 246 21.68 -7.67 5.09
C VAL A 246 20.29 -7.25 4.60
N ARG A 247 19.22 -7.74 5.26
CA ARG A 247 17.83 -7.36 4.91
C ARG A 247 17.59 -5.86 5.02
N ILE A 248 18.19 -5.20 6.02
CA ILE A 248 18.08 -3.74 6.21
C ILE A 248 18.79 -3.01 5.07
N ARG A 249 20.05 -3.35 4.80
CA ARG A 249 20.84 -2.72 3.73
C ARG A 249 20.21 -2.85 2.37
N GLU A 250 19.68 -4.05 2.03
CA GLU A 250 19.06 -4.31 0.73
C GLU A 250 17.69 -3.62 0.59
N CYS A 251 16.91 -3.53 1.66
CA CYS A 251 15.67 -2.74 1.66
C CYS A 251 15.96 -1.25 1.43
N LYS A 252 16.93 -0.66 2.13
CA LYS A 252 17.38 0.72 1.89
C LYS A 252 17.91 0.91 0.46
N ALA A 253 18.68 -0.05 -0.06
CA ALA A 253 19.19 0.03 -1.44
C ALA A 253 18.07 0.02 -2.49
N MET A 254 17.03 -0.77 -2.29
CA MET A 254 15.81 -0.76 -3.12
C MET A 254 15.15 0.62 -3.12
N ILE A 255 14.93 1.20 -1.94
CA ILE A 255 14.29 2.51 -1.79
C ILE A 255 15.13 3.59 -2.46
N ALA A 256 16.45 3.63 -2.22
CA ALA A 256 17.34 4.58 -2.87
C ALA A 256 17.33 4.46 -4.41
N ALA A 257 17.21 3.23 -4.95
CA ALA A 257 17.12 3.02 -6.40
C ALA A 257 15.82 3.57 -7.00
N LEU A 258 14.70 3.44 -6.28
CA LEU A 258 13.40 4.01 -6.66
C LEU A 258 13.44 5.54 -6.59
N HIS A 259 13.98 6.12 -5.51
CA HIS A 259 14.17 7.58 -5.38
C HIS A 259 15.05 8.16 -6.49
N ALA A 260 16.16 7.50 -6.80
CA ALA A 260 17.02 7.89 -7.91
C ALA A 260 16.32 7.83 -9.28
N ALA A 261 15.24 7.05 -9.39
CA ALA A 261 14.39 7.02 -10.57
C ALA A 261 13.25 8.07 -10.53
N GLY A 262 13.15 8.89 -9.48
CA GLY A 262 12.09 9.86 -9.27
C GLY A 262 10.75 9.21 -8.89
N ILE A 263 10.79 8.07 -8.18
CA ILE A 263 9.65 7.26 -7.77
C ILE A 263 9.65 7.16 -6.24
N GLY A 264 8.58 7.63 -5.60
CA GLY A 264 8.36 7.48 -4.16
C GLY A 264 7.91 6.06 -3.81
N VAL A 265 8.14 5.67 -2.56
CA VAL A 265 7.81 4.34 -2.04
C VAL A 265 6.68 4.44 -1.02
N VAL A 266 5.59 3.73 -1.26
CA VAL A 266 4.51 3.54 -0.29
C VAL A 266 4.64 2.16 0.34
N MET A 267 4.66 2.10 1.66
CA MET A 267 4.70 0.86 2.42
C MET A 267 3.31 0.45 2.84
N ASP A 268 2.97 -0.80 2.56
CA ASP A 268 1.74 -1.44 3.06
C ASP A 268 1.97 -1.90 4.51
N VAL A 269 1.16 -1.40 5.44
CA VAL A 269 1.29 -1.68 6.87
C VAL A 269 0.08 -2.40 7.44
N VAL A 270 0.33 -3.49 8.17
CA VAL A 270 -0.67 -4.45 8.66
C VAL A 270 -0.66 -4.47 10.19
N TYR A 271 -0.91 -3.30 10.83
CA TYR A 271 -0.94 -3.26 12.31
C TYR A 271 -2.24 -3.84 12.90
N ASN A 272 -3.22 -4.18 12.08
CA ASN A 272 -4.53 -4.66 12.54
C ASN A 272 -4.50 -6.03 13.20
N HIS A 273 -3.47 -6.86 12.97
CA HIS A 273 -3.28 -8.16 13.60
C HIS A 273 -1.82 -8.62 13.55
N MET A 274 -1.48 -9.68 14.26
CA MET A 274 -0.24 -10.43 14.12
C MET A 274 -0.52 -11.87 13.70
N TYR A 275 0.45 -12.50 13.06
CA TYR A 275 0.34 -13.85 12.49
C TYR A 275 -0.16 -14.92 13.47
N ARG A 276 0.27 -14.83 14.74
CA ARG A 276 -0.12 -15.76 15.81
C ARG A 276 -0.44 -15.00 17.08
N ASN A 277 -1.14 -15.67 18.00
CA ASN A 277 -1.39 -15.11 19.32
C ASN A 277 -0.14 -15.15 20.21
N GLU A 278 0.77 -16.12 19.98
CA GLU A 278 2.11 -16.15 20.55
C GLU A 278 3.01 -15.24 19.70
N ASN A 279 3.22 -14.02 20.16
CA ASN A 279 3.97 -12.99 19.45
C ASN A 279 4.62 -12.01 20.44
N PRO A 280 5.64 -11.23 20.05
CA PRO A 280 6.36 -10.34 20.96
C PRO A 280 5.49 -9.36 21.76
N LEU A 281 4.42 -8.85 21.20
CA LEU A 281 3.50 -7.92 21.89
C LEU A 281 2.71 -8.66 22.98
N ASN A 282 2.12 -9.81 22.64
CA ASN A 282 1.27 -10.57 23.57
C ASN A 282 2.06 -11.33 24.62
N ASP A 283 3.26 -11.83 24.29
CA ASP A 283 4.13 -12.50 25.25
C ASP A 283 4.73 -11.53 26.27
N THR A 284 4.90 -10.26 25.88
CA THR A 284 5.44 -9.19 26.73
C THR A 284 4.37 -8.62 27.67
N VAL A 285 3.18 -8.30 27.15
CA VAL A 285 2.04 -7.80 27.94
C VAL A 285 0.78 -8.53 27.48
N PRO A 286 0.50 -9.71 28.03
CA PRO A 286 -0.62 -10.55 27.62
C PRO A 286 -1.94 -9.78 27.55
N CYS A 287 -2.62 -9.88 26.43
CA CYS A 287 -3.93 -9.26 26.15
C CYS A 287 -3.96 -7.71 26.03
N TYR A 288 -2.86 -7.00 26.26
CA TYR A 288 -2.87 -5.53 26.20
C TYR A 288 -2.99 -4.99 24.79
N PHE A 289 -2.26 -5.53 23.85
CA PHE A 289 -2.20 -5.02 22.48
C PHE A 289 -3.33 -5.51 21.58
N PHE A 290 -4.16 -6.43 22.09
CA PHE A 290 -5.23 -7.06 21.32
C PHE A 290 -6.58 -6.89 22.02
N ARG A 291 -7.64 -6.63 21.22
CA ARG A 291 -9.01 -6.55 21.72
C ARG A 291 -9.51 -7.92 22.11
N GLN A 292 -10.39 -7.95 23.10
CA GLN A 292 -10.97 -9.17 23.64
C GLN A 292 -12.50 -9.10 23.56
N ASN A 293 -13.10 -10.26 23.32
CA ASN A 293 -14.52 -10.49 23.52
C ASN A 293 -14.86 -10.46 25.03
N GLU A 294 -16.14 -10.51 25.36
CA GLU A 294 -16.60 -10.52 26.77
C GLU A 294 -16.11 -11.73 27.56
N ASP A 295 -15.94 -12.89 26.92
CA ASP A 295 -15.41 -14.11 27.51
C ASP A 295 -13.88 -14.12 27.69
N GLY A 296 -13.20 -13.03 27.27
CA GLY A 296 -11.76 -12.89 27.33
C GLY A 296 -10.99 -13.50 26.17
N SER A 297 -11.64 -14.17 25.23
CA SER A 297 -11.01 -14.63 23.98
C SER A 297 -10.63 -13.42 23.10
N PHE A 298 -9.66 -13.60 22.19
CA PHE A 298 -9.30 -12.53 21.26
C PHE A 298 -10.42 -12.24 20.27
N SER A 299 -10.69 -10.95 20.05
CA SER A 299 -11.53 -10.49 18.94
C SER A 299 -10.91 -10.85 17.60
N ASN A 300 -11.75 -11.09 16.59
CA ASN A 300 -11.33 -11.49 15.25
C ASN A 300 -11.83 -10.52 14.15
N GLY A 301 -11.83 -9.23 14.42
CA GLY A 301 -12.20 -8.20 13.44
C GLY A 301 -11.32 -8.19 12.19
N SER A 302 -10.07 -8.68 12.31
CA SER A 302 -9.18 -8.86 11.15
C SER A 302 -9.54 -10.06 10.27
N GLY A 303 -10.28 -11.05 10.80
CA GLY A 303 -10.46 -12.36 10.16
C GLY A 303 -9.24 -13.29 10.28
N CYS A 304 -8.18 -12.87 11.00
CA CYS A 304 -6.89 -13.57 11.12
C CYS A 304 -6.59 -14.10 12.52
N GLY A 305 -7.57 -14.09 13.44
CA GLY A 305 -7.47 -14.72 14.78
C GLY A 305 -7.16 -13.77 15.92
N ASN A 306 -6.80 -12.52 15.65
CA ASN A 306 -6.65 -11.45 16.66
C ASN A 306 -6.90 -10.08 16.03
N GLU A 307 -7.04 -9.05 16.87
CA GLU A 307 -7.37 -7.70 16.45
C GLU A 307 -6.65 -6.68 17.35
N PHE A 308 -5.83 -5.82 16.77
CA PHE A 308 -5.01 -4.85 17.49
C PHE A 308 -5.83 -3.74 18.14
N ALA A 309 -5.55 -3.43 19.41
CA ALA A 309 -6.27 -2.43 20.21
C ALA A 309 -5.67 -1.02 20.06
N SER A 310 -5.86 -0.41 18.89
CA SER A 310 -5.26 0.89 18.53
C SER A 310 -5.63 2.03 19.47
N GLU A 311 -6.81 1.96 20.11
CA GLU A 311 -7.33 2.94 21.07
C GLU A 311 -6.55 2.97 22.38
N ARG A 312 -5.77 1.93 22.72
CA ARG A 312 -4.97 1.89 23.94
C ARG A 312 -3.69 2.70 23.79
N VAL A 313 -3.36 3.51 24.79
CA VAL A 313 -2.29 4.53 24.70
C VAL A 313 -0.95 3.97 24.23
N MET A 314 -0.48 2.85 24.81
CA MET A 314 0.82 2.29 24.44
C MET A 314 0.75 1.50 23.11
N ALA A 315 -0.42 1.02 22.70
CA ALA A 315 -0.62 0.43 21.38
C ALA A 315 -0.60 1.51 20.28
N ARG A 316 -1.32 2.62 20.49
CA ARG A 316 -1.24 3.81 19.62
C ARG A 316 0.18 4.33 19.51
N ARG A 317 0.87 4.45 20.64
CA ARG A 317 2.27 4.84 20.66
C ARG A 317 3.14 3.90 19.81
N TYR A 318 2.97 2.60 19.97
CA TYR A 318 3.72 1.61 19.20
C TYR A 318 3.54 1.80 17.69
N MET A 319 2.30 2.02 17.22
CA MET A 319 2.04 2.32 15.81
C MET A 319 2.74 3.59 15.33
N ILE A 320 2.65 4.67 16.13
CA ILE A 320 3.29 5.96 15.80
C ILE A 320 4.81 5.79 15.74
N ASP A 321 5.42 5.16 16.74
CA ASP A 321 6.87 4.94 16.80
C ASP A 321 7.36 4.10 15.60
N SER A 322 6.59 3.07 15.21
CA SER A 322 6.89 2.23 14.06
C SER A 322 6.80 3.00 12.73
N ILE A 323 5.73 3.75 12.51
CA ILE A 323 5.53 4.59 11.31
C ILE A 323 6.65 5.63 11.19
N LEU A 324 6.98 6.32 12.29
CA LEU A 324 8.05 7.31 12.29
C LEU A 324 9.41 6.68 12.01
N TYR A 325 9.67 5.47 12.54
CA TYR A 325 10.89 4.72 12.24
C TYR A 325 11.02 4.41 10.75
N TRP A 326 9.98 3.87 10.11
CA TRP A 326 10.01 3.60 8.67
C TRP A 326 10.14 4.88 7.84
N ALA A 327 9.47 5.96 8.24
CA ALA A 327 9.58 7.25 7.56
C ALA A 327 10.98 7.86 7.67
N GLN A 328 11.64 7.76 8.83
CA GLN A 328 12.93 8.40 9.07
C GLN A 328 14.11 7.52 8.67
N GLU A 329 14.10 6.23 9.03
CA GLU A 329 15.22 5.32 8.81
C GLU A 329 15.26 4.77 7.39
N TYR A 330 14.09 4.57 6.77
CA TYR A 330 13.97 4.03 5.40
C TYR A 330 13.48 5.05 4.39
N HIS A 331 13.25 6.30 4.78
CA HIS A 331 12.77 7.38 3.92
C HIS A 331 11.48 7.05 3.17
N ILE A 332 10.58 6.27 3.77
CA ILE A 332 9.29 5.90 3.16
C ILE A 332 8.43 7.14 2.86
N ASP A 333 7.87 7.20 1.65
CA ASP A 333 7.11 8.35 1.12
C ASP A 333 5.60 8.22 1.30
N GLY A 334 5.13 7.11 1.80
CA GLY A 334 3.70 6.92 2.05
C GLY A 334 3.41 5.62 2.79
N PHE A 335 2.23 5.55 3.39
CA PHE A 335 1.74 4.38 4.12
C PHE A 335 0.32 4.04 3.70
N ARG A 336 0.11 2.78 3.31
CA ARG A 336 -1.21 2.18 3.08
C ARG A 336 -1.56 1.32 4.28
N PHE A 337 -2.67 1.61 4.94
CA PHE A 337 -3.15 0.85 6.09
C PHE A 337 -4.09 -0.26 5.66
N ASP A 338 -3.66 -1.49 5.86
CA ASP A 338 -4.49 -2.68 5.70
C ASP A 338 -5.63 -2.64 6.70
N LEU A 339 -6.87 -2.98 6.26
CA LEU A 339 -8.08 -2.97 7.07
C LEU A 339 -8.17 -1.73 8.00
N MET A 340 -7.99 -0.53 7.44
CA MET A 340 -7.96 0.71 8.21
C MET A 340 -9.23 0.92 9.06
N GLY A 341 -10.36 0.32 8.66
CA GLY A 341 -11.60 0.31 9.43
C GLY A 341 -11.51 -0.38 10.79
N LEU A 342 -10.41 -1.06 11.10
CA LEU A 342 -10.13 -1.65 12.42
C LEU A 342 -9.41 -0.71 13.38
N TYR A 343 -8.96 0.45 12.92
CA TYR A 343 -8.35 1.45 13.78
C TYR A 343 -9.35 2.56 14.13
N ASP A 344 -9.19 3.14 15.30
CA ASP A 344 -9.97 4.31 15.69
C ASP A 344 -9.47 5.57 14.96
N VAL A 345 -10.42 6.49 14.67
CA VAL A 345 -10.14 7.77 14.00
C VAL A 345 -9.07 8.57 14.72
N GLU A 346 -9.09 8.58 16.07
CA GLU A 346 -8.12 9.33 16.87
C GLU A 346 -6.70 8.83 16.63
N THR A 347 -6.49 7.50 16.57
CA THR A 347 -5.18 6.91 16.30
C THR A 347 -4.70 7.23 14.89
N ILE A 348 -5.55 7.11 13.88
CA ILE A 348 -5.17 7.42 12.48
C ILE A 348 -4.82 8.90 12.34
N ASN A 349 -5.60 9.81 12.93
CA ASN A 349 -5.30 11.24 12.95
C ASN A 349 -4.01 11.56 13.75
N ALA A 350 -3.75 10.83 14.86
CA ALA A 350 -2.52 10.99 15.63
C ALA A 350 -1.27 10.54 14.83
N VAL A 351 -1.37 9.46 14.05
CA VAL A 351 -0.30 9.04 13.12
C VAL A 351 -0.05 10.13 12.07
N ARG A 352 -1.12 10.69 11.45
CA ARG A 352 -0.98 11.79 10.48
C ARG A 352 -0.29 13.00 11.10
N ALA A 353 -0.75 13.40 12.29
CA ALA A 353 -0.15 14.53 13.00
C ALA A 353 1.32 14.29 13.41
N ALA A 354 1.70 13.05 13.69
CA ALA A 354 3.08 12.70 13.99
C ALA A 354 3.97 12.80 12.75
N LEU A 355 3.51 12.28 11.60
CA LEU A 355 4.21 12.42 10.31
C LEU A 355 4.40 13.88 9.94
N ASP A 356 3.41 14.75 10.15
CA ASP A 356 3.46 16.18 9.83
C ASP A 356 4.57 16.96 10.54
N ARG A 357 5.09 16.42 11.63
CA ARG A 357 6.20 17.03 12.40
C ARG A 357 7.56 16.73 11.78
N LEU A 358 7.63 15.75 10.87
CA LEU A 358 8.86 15.44 10.16
C LEU A 358 9.16 16.52 9.11
N PRO A 359 10.43 16.76 8.78
CA PRO A 359 10.78 17.51 7.57
C PRO A 359 10.08 16.86 6.37
N ASP A 360 9.41 17.67 5.55
CA ASP A 360 8.62 17.24 4.37
C ASP A 360 7.52 16.20 4.69
N GLY A 361 7.20 16.01 5.96
CA GLY A 361 6.23 15.01 6.44
C GLY A 361 4.80 15.22 5.90
N ARG A 362 4.44 16.46 5.54
CA ARG A 362 3.15 16.78 4.93
C ARG A 362 2.98 16.18 3.53
N ASP A 363 4.07 15.87 2.83
CA ASP A 363 4.06 15.22 1.51
C ASP A 363 4.04 13.70 1.57
N ILE A 364 4.24 13.10 2.76
CA ILE A 364 4.12 11.65 2.97
C ILE A 364 2.65 11.26 2.79
N LEU A 365 2.39 10.40 1.82
CA LEU A 365 1.04 9.89 1.55
C LEU A 365 0.54 9.02 2.72
N MET A 366 -0.75 9.10 3.00
CA MET A 366 -1.40 8.24 3.98
C MET A 366 -2.81 7.89 3.51
N TYR A 367 -3.09 6.61 3.34
CA TYR A 367 -4.41 6.10 2.96
C TYR A 367 -4.58 4.65 3.42
N GLY A 368 -5.79 4.13 3.36
CA GLY A 368 -6.04 2.76 3.76
C GLY A 368 -7.39 2.22 3.31
N GLU A 369 -7.63 0.97 3.66
CA GLU A 369 -8.88 0.28 3.39
C GLU A 369 -9.94 0.64 4.43
N PRO A 370 -11.06 1.26 4.03
CA PRO A 370 -12.07 1.74 4.96
C PRO A 370 -13.07 0.65 5.38
N TRP A 371 -12.61 -0.59 5.56
CA TRP A 371 -13.40 -1.76 5.96
C TRP A 371 -12.66 -2.64 6.94
N GLN A 372 -13.34 -3.68 7.40
CA GLN A 372 -12.88 -4.71 8.34
C GLN A 372 -12.92 -6.08 7.67
N GLY A 373 -12.18 -7.05 8.23
CA GLY A 373 -12.23 -8.46 7.79
C GLY A 373 -13.38 -9.25 8.43
N GLY A 374 -13.86 -8.83 9.62
CA GLY A 374 -14.92 -9.46 10.40
C GLY A 374 -15.55 -8.48 11.38
N GLY A 375 -16.29 -8.99 12.37
CA GLY A 375 -16.87 -8.15 13.43
C GLY A 375 -15.80 -7.68 14.42
N SER A 376 -15.70 -6.38 14.63
CA SER A 376 -14.74 -5.74 15.55
C SER A 376 -15.31 -5.53 16.96
N GLN A 377 -14.42 -5.55 17.96
CA GLN A 377 -14.70 -5.09 19.33
C GLN A 377 -14.21 -3.66 19.58
N LEU A 378 -13.99 -2.86 18.53
CA LEU A 378 -13.68 -1.45 18.65
C LEU A 378 -14.95 -0.66 19.05
N HIS A 379 -14.95 -0.08 20.24
CA HIS A 379 -16.05 0.75 20.76
C HIS A 379 -15.72 2.26 20.63
N ARG A 380 -15.15 2.66 19.49
CA ARG A 380 -14.80 4.04 19.12
C ARG A 380 -15.22 4.29 17.67
N TYR A 381 -15.10 5.54 17.21
CA TYR A 381 -15.29 5.85 15.80
C TYR A 381 -14.20 5.16 14.95
N GLU A 382 -14.62 4.28 14.07
CA GLU A 382 -13.76 3.54 13.16
C GLU A 382 -13.28 4.44 12.02
N ALA A 383 -12.04 4.25 11.56
CA ALA A 383 -11.49 4.96 10.41
C ALA A 383 -12.01 4.36 9.09
N ASN A 384 -13.31 4.49 8.86
CA ASN A 384 -14.05 3.91 7.74
C ASN A 384 -14.80 4.97 6.92
N LYS A 385 -15.53 4.54 5.88
CA LYS A 385 -16.32 5.45 5.01
C LYS A 385 -17.34 6.27 5.77
N ALA A 386 -18.00 5.69 6.77
CA ALA A 386 -19.06 6.39 7.54
C ALA A 386 -18.49 7.56 8.37
N ASN A 387 -17.23 7.49 8.74
CA ASN A 387 -16.55 8.49 9.56
C ASN A 387 -15.49 9.28 8.76
N LEU A 388 -15.55 9.27 7.42
CA LEU A 388 -14.57 9.95 6.56
C LEU A 388 -14.40 11.44 6.89
N ALA A 389 -15.49 12.11 7.25
CA ALA A 389 -15.49 13.51 7.68
C ALA A 389 -14.76 13.76 9.02
N MET A 390 -14.43 12.73 9.79
CA MET A 390 -13.66 12.83 11.03
C MET A 390 -12.16 12.60 10.83
N LEU A 391 -11.76 12.06 9.66
CA LEU A 391 -10.36 11.87 9.29
C LEU A 391 -9.75 13.19 8.81
N ASP A 392 -8.45 13.38 9.04
CA ASP A 392 -7.68 14.49 8.44
C ASP A 392 -7.82 14.45 6.91
N GLU A 393 -7.96 15.61 6.26
CA GLU A 393 -8.17 15.73 4.81
C GLU A 393 -7.06 15.11 3.94
N ARG A 394 -5.92 14.74 4.55
CA ARG A 394 -4.79 14.06 3.89
C ARG A 394 -4.71 12.58 4.23
N VAL A 395 -5.72 12.02 4.87
CA VAL A 395 -5.90 10.58 5.05
C VAL A 395 -6.89 10.08 4.02
N GLY A 396 -6.40 9.35 3.03
CA GLY A 396 -7.20 8.81 1.93
C GLY A 396 -7.82 7.46 2.26
N ILE A 397 -8.86 7.11 1.49
CA ILE A 397 -9.51 5.79 1.55
C ILE A 397 -9.60 5.17 0.15
N PHE A 398 -9.43 3.86 0.06
CA PHE A 398 -9.80 3.12 -1.14
C PHE A 398 -11.29 3.25 -1.41
N CYS A 399 -11.66 3.71 -2.62
CA CYS A 399 -13.05 3.93 -2.98
C CYS A 399 -13.60 2.72 -3.76
N ASP A 400 -14.15 1.74 -3.05
CA ASP A 400 -14.81 0.58 -3.65
C ASP A 400 -16.07 0.96 -4.43
N ASP A 401 -16.74 2.08 -4.08
CA ASP A 401 -17.85 2.62 -4.88
C ASP A 401 -17.39 3.00 -6.30
N THR A 402 -16.23 3.65 -6.45
CA THR A 402 -15.62 3.93 -7.76
C THR A 402 -15.24 2.64 -8.49
N ARG A 403 -14.58 1.71 -7.80
CA ARG A 403 -14.16 0.42 -8.35
C ARG A 403 -15.35 -0.35 -8.92
N ASP A 404 -16.39 -0.51 -8.11
CA ASP A 404 -17.55 -1.34 -8.45
C ASP A 404 -18.47 -0.67 -9.50
N ALA A 405 -18.56 0.67 -9.51
CA ALA A 405 -19.22 1.39 -10.57
C ALA A 405 -18.56 1.14 -11.93
N ILE A 406 -17.24 1.16 -12.00
CA ILE A 406 -16.48 1.01 -13.26
C ILE A 406 -16.52 -0.44 -13.76
N LYS A 407 -16.12 -1.43 -12.91
CA LYS A 407 -15.91 -2.84 -13.35
C LYS A 407 -16.95 -3.84 -12.87
N GLY A 408 -17.90 -3.43 -12.01
CA GLY A 408 -18.83 -4.32 -11.33
C GLY A 408 -18.28 -4.86 -10.01
N GLY A 409 -19.17 -5.31 -9.13
CA GLY A 409 -18.86 -5.76 -7.78
C GLY A 409 -17.81 -6.87 -7.74
N CYS A 410 -16.89 -6.80 -6.77
CA CYS A 410 -15.77 -7.74 -6.67
C CYS A 410 -16.17 -9.10 -6.11
N PHE A 411 -17.24 -9.18 -5.31
CA PHE A 411 -17.73 -10.43 -4.72
C PHE A 411 -18.61 -11.26 -5.66
N ASN A 412 -19.09 -10.66 -6.76
CA ASN A 412 -19.80 -11.36 -7.82
C ASN A 412 -18.97 -11.32 -9.12
N ALA A 413 -18.35 -12.45 -9.45
CA ALA A 413 -17.45 -12.54 -10.60
C ALA A 413 -18.10 -12.12 -11.93
N ARG A 414 -19.43 -12.28 -12.07
CA ARG A 414 -20.19 -12.05 -13.31
C ARG A 414 -21.01 -10.77 -13.30
N GLU A 415 -20.99 -9.99 -12.24
CA GLU A 415 -21.68 -8.72 -12.17
C GLU A 415 -20.98 -7.70 -13.09
N PRO A 416 -21.68 -7.12 -14.11
CA PRO A 416 -21.10 -6.12 -14.97
C PRO A 416 -20.99 -4.77 -14.27
N GLY A 417 -20.03 -3.94 -14.70
CA GLY A 417 -19.94 -2.54 -14.37
C GLY A 417 -20.25 -1.64 -15.56
N TYR A 418 -20.01 -0.34 -15.41
CA TYR A 418 -20.21 0.64 -16.47
C TYR A 418 -19.48 0.28 -17.77
N VAL A 419 -18.22 -0.16 -17.69
CA VAL A 419 -17.43 -0.48 -18.90
C VAL A 419 -17.96 -1.68 -19.68
N GLN A 420 -18.89 -2.45 -19.09
CA GLN A 420 -19.61 -3.54 -19.76
C GLN A 420 -21.07 -3.14 -20.08
N GLY A 421 -21.41 -1.86 -20.01
CA GLY A 421 -22.71 -1.33 -20.41
C GLY A 421 -23.80 -1.35 -19.33
N LYS A 422 -23.45 -1.51 -18.02
CA LYS A 422 -24.44 -1.43 -16.93
C LYS A 422 -25.00 0.00 -16.83
N PRO A 423 -26.30 0.25 -17.11
CA PRO A 423 -26.85 1.60 -17.20
C PRO A 423 -26.99 2.30 -15.85
N ASP A 424 -27.23 1.55 -14.77
CA ASP A 424 -27.50 2.10 -13.43
C ASP A 424 -26.27 2.73 -12.77
N SER A 425 -25.08 2.61 -13.38
CA SER A 425 -23.82 3.14 -12.86
C SER A 425 -23.55 4.61 -13.23
N LEU A 426 -24.40 5.26 -14.01
CA LEU A 426 -24.14 6.61 -14.55
C LEU A 426 -23.88 7.66 -13.47
N TRP A 427 -24.73 7.66 -12.43
CA TRP A 427 -24.57 8.60 -11.32
C TRP A 427 -23.27 8.38 -10.58
N ASP A 428 -22.95 7.10 -10.27
CA ASP A 428 -21.72 6.74 -9.56
C ASP A 428 -20.47 7.08 -10.39
N ILE A 429 -20.51 6.95 -11.73
CA ILE A 429 -19.41 7.41 -12.61
C ILE A 429 -19.24 8.92 -12.53
N GLY A 430 -20.32 9.70 -12.56
CA GLY A 430 -20.26 11.15 -12.37
C GLY A 430 -19.69 11.54 -11.00
N ALA A 431 -20.11 10.86 -9.95
CA ALA A 431 -19.58 11.05 -8.60
C ALA A 431 -18.09 10.67 -8.51
N ALA A 432 -17.68 9.56 -9.13
CA ALA A 432 -16.29 9.10 -9.21
C ALA A 432 -15.38 10.12 -9.90
N VAL A 433 -15.84 10.72 -11.01
CA VAL A 433 -15.11 11.79 -11.70
C VAL A 433 -14.82 12.95 -10.75
N ALA A 434 -15.80 13.34 -9.94
CA ALA A 434 -15.66 14.40 -8.91
C ALA A 434 -14.97 13.95 -7.63
N ALA A 435 -14.39 12.73 -7.59
CA ALA A 435 -13.88 12.11 -6.37
C ALA A 435 -14.90 12.16 -5.22
N TRP A 436 -16.18 11.96 -5.53
CA TRP A 436 -17.32 11.97 -4.59
C TRP A 436 -17.55 13.30 -3.83
N CYS A 437 -16.74 14.34 -4.07
CA CYS A 437 -16.83 15.63 -3.37
C CYS A 437 -18.19 16.34 -3.55
N ARG A 438 -19.04 15.90 -4.48
CA ARG A 438 -20.37 16.44 -4.76
C ARG A 438 -21.48 15.42 -4.45
N SER A 439 -21.19 14.49 -3.55
CA SER A 439 -22.07 13.37 -3.21
C SER A 439 -22.37 13.34 -1.72
N ASP A 440 -23.64 13.19 -1.37
CA ASP A 440 -24.05 12.94 0.02
C ASP A 440 -23.75 11.50 0.49
N LYS A 441 -23.53 10.58 -0.45
CA LYS A 441 -23.21 9.17 -0.15
C LYS A 441 -21.82 9.01 0.46
N LEU A 442 -20.85 9.79 0.02
CA LEU A 442 -19.47 9.75 0.48
C LEU A 442 -18.89 11.18 0.43
N PRO A 443 -18.96 11.93 1.53
CA PRO A 443 -18.53 13.33 1.55
C PRO A 443 -17.07 13.50 1.99
N PRO A 444 -16.07 13.40 1.08
CA PRO A 444 -14.69 13.71 1.44
C PRO A 444 -14.50 15.23 1.60
N HIS A 445 -13.54 15.63 2.45
CA HIS A 445 -13.13 17.02 2.61
C HIS A 445 -12.40 17.56 1.38
N ALA A 446 -11.67 16.69 0.69
CA ALA A 446 -10.90 17.04 -0.48
C ALA A 446 -10.78 15.84 -1.45
N PRO A 447 -10.59 16.07 -2.76
CA PRO A 447 -10.44 14.98 -3.73
C PRO A 447 -9.32 14.00 -3.37
N GLY A 448 -8.26 14.48 -2.72
CA GLY A 448 -7.11 13.67 -2.31
C GLY A 448 -7.41 12.56 -1.29
N GLN A 449 -8.58 12.63 -0.62
CA GLN A 449 -9.04 11.54 0.26
C GLN A 449 -9.57 10.31 -0.51
N ILE A 450 -9.79 10.40 -1.82
CA ILE A 450 -10.31 9.31 -2.62
C ILE A 450 -9.19 8.65 -3.43
N VAL A 451 -8.91 7.39 -3.14
CA VAL A 451 -8.07 6.54 -3.97
C VAL A 451 -8.96 5.88 -5.03
N SER A 452 -8.77 6.32 -6.28
CA SER A 452 -9.55 5.86 -7.44
C SER A 452 -8.83 4.69 -8.11
N TYR A 453 -9.49 3.53 -8.17
CA TYR A 453 -8.89 2.30 -8.67
C TYR A 453 -9.93 1.36 -9.28
N VAL A 454 -9.46 0.32 -9.95
CA VAL A 454 -10.32 -0.75 -10.49
C VAL A 454 -9.84 -2.14 -10.11
N SER A 455 -8.57 -2.31 -9.77
CA SER A 455 -8.02 -3.57 -9.25
C SER A 455 -6.88 -3.32 -8.26
N ALA A 456 -6.68 -4.26 -7.34
CA ALA A 456 -5.60 -4.35 -6.38
C ALA A 456 -5.14 -5.80 -6.28
N HIS A 457 -4.24 -6.12 -5.34
CA HIS A 457 -3.81 -7.50 -5.12
C HIS A 457 -4.97 -8.44 -4.76
N ASP A 458 -5.98 -7.93 -4.04
CA ASP A 458 -7.21 -8.62 -3.65
C ASP A 458 -8.19 -8.76 -4.81
N ASN A 459 -8.97 -9.85 -4.78
CA ASN A 459 -10.00 -10.17 -5.74
C ASN A 459 -9.45 -10.41 -7.17
N PHE A 460 -10.32 -10.30 -8.19
CA PHE A 460 -9.93 -10.53 -9.58
C PHE A 460 -9.12 -9.36 -10.12
N THR A 461 -8.09 -9.65 -10.92
CA THR A 461 -7.47 -8.63 -11.76
C THR A 461 -8.55 -7.99 -12.66
N LEU A 462 -8.31 -6.77 -13.15
CA LEU A 462 -9.25 -6.15 -14.09
C LEU A 462 -9.48 -7.05 -15.31
N TRP A 463 -8.42 -7.59 -15.89
CA TRP A 463 -8.51 -8.50 -17.04
C TRP A 463 -9.38 -9.73 -16.77
N ASP A 464 -9.13 -10.42 -15.67
CA ASP A 464 -9.90 -11.62 -15.31
C ASP A 464 -11.38 -11.29 -15.07
N LYS A 465 -11.68 -10.18 -14.39
CA LYS A 465 -13.05 -9.72 -14.17
C LYS A 465 -13.77 -9.42 -15.48
N LEU A 466 -13.13 -8.71 -16.40
CA LEU A 466 -13.71 -8.41 -17.72
C LEU A 466 -14.06 -9.69 -18.49
N LEU A 467 -13.17 -10.66 -18.50
CA LEU A 467 -13.40 -11.94 -19.18
C LEU A 467 -14.48 -12.79 -18.50
N LEU A 468 -14.53 -12.83 -17.15
CA LEU A 468 -15.54 -13.57 -16.38
C LEU A 468 -16.97 -13.04 -16.62
N VAL A 469 -17.12 -11.73 -16.82
CA VAL A 469 -18.41 -11.13 -17.19
C VAL A 469 -18.81 -11.48 -18.63
N ARG A 470 -17.85 -11.51 -19.54
CA ARG A 470 -18.09 -11.69 -20.99
C ARG A 470 -18.31 -13.14 -21.40
N HIS A 471 -17.62 -14.07 -20.74
CA HIS A 471 -17.57 -15.48 -21.16
C HIS A 471 -17.98 -16.41 -20.03
N GLU A 472 -18.73 -17.45 -20.36
CA GLU A 472 -19.08 -18.51 -19.41
C GLU A 472 -17.83 -19.32 -19.01
N LYS A 473 -16.94 -19.59 -19.95
CA LYS A 473 -15.67 -20.30 -19.77
C LYS A 473 -14.55 -19.49 -20.42
N PRO A 474 -13.98 -18.49 -19.74
CA PRO A 474 -12.98 -17.62 -20.34
C PRO A 474 -11.64 -18.33 -20.54
N GLU A 475 -10.98 -18.04 -21.68
CA GLU A 475 -9.59 -18.37 -21.91
C GLU A 475 -8.73 -17.15 -21.50
N PHE A 476 -8.25 -17.16 -20.27
CA PHE A 476 -7.61 -16.01 -19.63
C PHE A 476 -6.30 -15.55 -20.29
N THR A 477 -5.65 -16.42 -21.05
CA THR A 477 -4.39 -16.12 -21.72
C THR A 477 -4.57 -15.65 -23.16
N ALA A 478 -5.74 -15.89 -23.75
CA ALA A 478 -6.07 -15.45 -25.08
C ALA A 478 -6.35 -13.94 -25.13
N SER A 479 -6.14 -13.33 -26.30
CA SER A 479 -6.51 -11.95 -26.55
C SER A 479 -8.02 -11.81 -26.76
N ASP A 480 -8.63 -10.82 -26.10
CA ASP A 480 -10.03 -10.41 -26.34
C ASP A 480 -10.06 -8.91 -26.66
N PRO A 481 -10.31 -8.51 -27.92
CA PRO A 481 -10.29 -7.11 -28.34
C PRO A 481 -11.30 -6.23 -27.59
N VAL A 482 -12.48 -6.78 -27.23
CA VAL A 482 -13.49 -6.04 -26.50
C VAL A 482 -13.07 -5.84 -25.04
N ALA A 483 -12.54 -6.89 -24.38
CA ALA A 483 -12.00 -6.75 -23.04
C ALA A 483 -10.83 -5.75 -22.98
N LEU A 484 -9.98 -5.71 -24.04
CA LEU A 484 -8.92 -4.69 -24.17
C LEU A 484 -9.50 -3.26 -24.30
N ALA A 485 -10.59 -3.09 -25.07
CA ALA A 485 -11.25 -1.79 -25.18
C ALA A 485 -11.90 -1.38 -23.85
N GLN A 486 -12.56 -2.31 -23.16
CA GLN A 486 -13.13 -2.10 -21.83
C GLN A 486 -12.06 -1.77 -20.78
N ASN A 487 -10.88 -2.41 -20.86
CA ASN A 487 -9.74 -2.08 -19.99
C ASN A 487 -9.28 -0.64 -20.22
N ARG A 488 -9.12 -0.21 -21.49
CA ARG A 488 -8.77 1.17 -21.83
C ARG A 488 -9.82 2.18 -21.35
N LEU A 489 -11.10 1.84 -21.48
CA LEU A 489 -12.19 2.69 -20.98
C LEU A 489 -12.11 2.82 -19.45
N ALA A 490 -11.88 1.72 -18.73
CA ALA A 490 -11.72 1.74 -17.28
C ALA A 490 -10.55 2.65 -16.86
N ALA A 491 -9.39 2.50 -17.49
CA ALA A 491 -8.24 3.37 -17.29
C ALA A 491 -8.58 4.84 -17.61
N GLY A 492 -9.27 5.08 -18.71
CA GLY A 492 -9.73 6.41 -19.12
C GLY A 492 -10.57 7.08 -18.05
N ILE A 493 -11.46 6.34 -17.38
CA ILE A 493 -12.33 6.88 -16.33
C ILE A 493 -11.50 7.28 -15.10
N TYR A 494 -10.81 6.35 -14.42
CA TYR A 494 -10.18 6.69 -13.15
C TYR A 494 -8.91 7.55 -13.29
N LEU A 495 -8.19 7.50 -14.43
CA LEU A 495 -7.03 8.36 -14.68
C LEU A 495 -7.40 9.79 -15.11
N THR A 496 -8.64 10.03 -15.53
CA THR A 496 -9.15 11.38 -15.79
C THR A 496 -10.05 11.93 -14.67
N SER A 497 -10.34 11.12 -13.65
CA SER A 497 -11.07 11.54 -12.46
C SER A 497 -10.15 12.30 -11.48
N PHE A 498 -10.75 13.09 -10.61
CA PHE A 498 -10.06 13.60 -9.43
C PHE A 498 -9.66 12.46 -8.47
N GLY A 499 -8.89 12.80 -7.44
CA GLY A 499 -8.39 11.84 -6.46
C GLY A 499 -7.02 11.27 -6.81
N LEU A 500 -6.59 10.27 -6.04
CA LEU A 500 -5.32 9.56 -6.20
C LEU A 500 -5.53 8.31 -7.06
N PRO A 501 -5.05 8.27 -8.30
CA PRO A 501 -5.09 7.06 -9.12
C PRO A 501 -4.23 5.94 -8.53
N PHE A 502 -4.77 4.72 -8.56
CA PHE A 502 -4.07 3.53 -8.12
C PHE A 502 -4.26 2.40 -9.13
N LEU A 503 -3.15 1.71 -9.45
CA LEU A 503 -3.08 0.63 -10.42
C LEU A 503 -2.47 -0.63 -9.78
N GLN A 504 -3.10 -1.76 -9.96
CA GLN A 504 -2.43 -3.04 -9.71
C GLN A 504 -1.34 -3.28 -10.77
N ALA A 505 -0.14 -3.66 -10.35
CA ALA A 505 0.95 -4.01 -11.29
C ALA A 505 0.50 -4.99 -12.36
N GLY A 506 0.63 -4.59 -13.62
CA GLY A 506 0.23 -5.39 -14.77
C GLY A 506 -1.21 -5.17 -15.25
N GLU A 507 -2.01 -4.35 -14.60
CA GLU A 507 -3.32 -3.94 -15.11
C GLU A 507 -3.19 -3.36 -16.51
N GLU A 508 -2.14 -2.59 -16.74
CA GLU A 508 -1.76 -1.94 -17.99
C GLU A 508 -1.22 -2.89 -19.07
N PHE A 509 -1.04 -4.17 -18.76
CA PHE A 509 -0.72 -5.21 -19.75
C PHE A 509 -1.59 -6.47 -19.58
N ALA A 510 -2.83 -6.27 -19.16
CA ALA A 510 -3.84 -7.32 -19.05
C ALA A 510 -3.39 -8.51 -18.17
N ARG A 511 -2.76 -8.21 -17.00
CA ARG A 511 -2.34 -9.23 -16.03
C ARG A 511 -3.47 -10.17 -15.69
N THR A 512 -3.19 -11.48 -15.73
CA THR A 512 -4.14 -12.52 -15.34
C THR A 512 -3.62 -13.36 -14.19
N LYS A 513 -4.49 -13.67 -13.27
CA LYS A 513 -4.35 -14.72 -12.25
C LYS A 513 -5.27 -15.91 -12.58
N LYS A 514 -5.64 -16.05 -13.86
CA LYS A 514 -6.46 -17.14 -14.41
C LYS A 514 -7.79 -17.32 -13.66
N GLY A 515 -8.42 -16.21 -13.30
CA GLY A 515 -9.69 -16.19 -12.57
C GLY A 515 -9.58 -16.55 -11.09
N VAL A 516 -8.38 -16.58 -10.51
CA VAL A 516 -8.20 -16.80 -9.07
C VAL A 516 -8.29 -15.47 -8.35
N GLY A 517 -9.40 -15.25 -7.62
CA GLY A 517 -9.66 -14.00 -6.88
C GLY A 517 -8.84 -13.89 -5.59
N ASN A 518 -8.53 -15.02 -4.92
CA ASN A 518 -7.73 -15.01 -3.70
C ASN A 518 -6.47 -15.85 -3.89
N SER A 519 -5.36 -15.20 -4.24
CA SER A 519 -4.11 -15.85 -4.62
C SER A 519 -2.99 -15.71 -3.58
N TYR A 520 -3.30 -15.32 -2.32
CA TYR A 520 -2.32 -14.93 -1.31
C TYR A 520 -1.25 -16.00 -1.01
N ARG A 521 -1.59 -17.27 -1.14
CA ARG A 521 -0.69 -18.43 -0.97
C ARG A 521 -0.62 -19.33 -2.21
N SER A 522 -1.04 -18.82 -3.35
CA SER A 522 -0.92 -19.54 -4.62
C SER A 522 0.53 -19.60 -5.08
N SER A 523 0.82 -20.39 -6.12
CA SER A 523 2.19 -20.54 -6.59
C SER A 523 2.81 -19.20 -7.05
N PRO A 524 4.15 -19.04 -6.93
CA PRO A 524 4.84 -17.88 -7.53
C PRO A 524 4.58 -17.73 -9.03
N ALA A 525 4.37 -18.82 -9.75
CA ALA A 525 4.08 -18.80 -11.19
C ALA A 525 2.73 -18.16 -11.53
N LEU A 526 1.75 -18.20 -10.61
CA LEU A 526 0.46 -17.53 -10.80
C LEU A 526 0.55 -16.04 -10.51
N ASN A 527 1.30 -15.66 -9.46
CA ASN A 527 1.35 -14.30 -8.94
C ASN A 527 2.38 -13.41 -9.64
N ARG A 528 3.47 -13.96 -10.16
CA ARG A 528 4.55 -13.18 -10.81
C ARG A 528 4.03 -12.30 -11.93
N LEU A 529 4.66 -11.17 -12.17
CA LEU A 529 4.47 -10.38 -13.37
C LEU A 529 5.02 -11.14 -14.59
N ASP A 530 4.18 -11.34 -15.58
CA ASP A 530 4.58 -11.95 -16.87
C ASP A 530 5.04 -10.82 -17.81
N TRP A 531 6.34 -10.62 -17.88
CA TRP A 531 6.92 -9.56 -18.69
C TRP A 531 6.75 -9.78 -20.20
N ASN A 532 6.48 -11.02 -20.66
CA ASN A 532 6.13 -11.26 -22.07
C ASN A 532 4.77 -10.62 -22.42
N ARG A 533 3.82 -10.58 -21.45
CA ARG A 533 2.54 -9.91 -21.67
C ARG A 533 2.68 -8.39 -21.78
N ALA A 534 3.66 -7.78 -21.11
CA ALA A 534 3.92 -6.36 -21.25
C ALA A 534 4.31 -5.98 -22.69
N GLU A 535 5.06 -6.85 -23.37
CA GLU A 535 5.36 -6.69 -24.80
C GLU A 535 4.18 -7.08 -25.68
N GLN A 536 3.52 -8.20 -25.41
CA GLN A 536 2.33 -8.63 -26.15
C GLN A 536 1.24 -7.55 -26.17
N TYR A 537 1.04 -6.84 -25.08
CA TYR A 537 0.05 -5.80 -24.92
C TYR A 537 0.66 -4.39 -24.81
N HIS A 538 1.82 -4.16 -25.46
CA HIS A 538 2.51 -2.86 -25.42
C HIS A 538 1.61 -1.67 -25.81
N HIS A 539 0.63 -1.87 -26.72
CA HIS A 539 -0.33 -0.83 -27.07
C HIS A 539 -1.22 -0.41 -25.87
N LEU A 540 -1.58 -1.37 -25.01
CA LEU A 540 -2.32 -1.07 -23.78
C LEU A 540 -1.40 -0.32 -22.78
N VAL A 541 -0.14 -0.75 -22.64
CA VAL A 541 0.87 -0.03 -21.83
C VAL A 541 1.04 1.40 -22.33
N ASP A 542 1.14 1.61 -23.65
CA ASP A 542 1.27 2.94 -24.24
C ASP A 542 0.04 3.81 -24.00
N TYR A 543 -1.16 3.19 -23.94
CA TYR A 543 -2.40 3.90 -23.60
C TYR A 543 -2.37 4.43 -22.14
N TYR A 544 -2.02 3.59 -21.15
CA TYR A 544 -1.87 4.02 -19.76
C TYR A 544 -0.80 5.10 -19.61
N ARG A 545 0.35 4.93 -20.26
CA ARG A 545 1.43 5.91 -20.28
C ARG A 545 0.99 7.27 -20.82
N GLY A 546 0.20 7.26 -21.87
CA GLY A 546 -0.35 8.48 -22.46
C GLY A 546 -1.33 9.20 -21.55
N LEU A 547 -2.21 8.47 -20.85
CA LEU A 547 -3.14 9.04 -19.86
C LEU A 547 -2.41 9.66 -18.66
N LEU A 548 -1.40 8.96 -18.12
CA LEU A 548 -0.55 9.50 -17.03
C LEU A 548 0.15 10.79 -17.47
N ALA A 549 0.69 10.81 -18.68
CA ALA A 549 1.34 12.00 -19.23
C ALA A 549 0.36 13.15 -19.52
N LEU A 550 -0.88 12.85 -19.93
CA LEU A 550 -1.95 13.83 -20.12
C LEU A 550 -2.35 14.45 -18.77
N ARG A 551 -2.59 13.60 -17.76
CA ARG A 551 -2.93 14.04 -16.39
C ARG A 551 -1.86 14.99 -15.83
N ALA A 552 -0.56 14.68 -16.03
CA ALA A 552 0.54 15.54 -15.60
C ALA A 552 0.54 16.93 -16.27
N ARG A 553 -0.10 17.05 -17.45
CA ARG A 553 -0.22 18.31 -18.21
C ARG A 553 -1.50 19.09 -17.92
N PHE A 554 -2.34 18.56 -17.04
CA PHE A 554 -3.55 19.24 -16.59
C PHE A 554 -3.61 19.23 -15.06
N PRO A 555 -2.84 20.10 -14.38
CA PRO A 555 -2.56 20.06 -12.93
C PRO A 555 -3.81 20.04 -12.06
N ARG A 556 -4.90 20.67 -12.50
CA ARG A 556 -6.16 20.72 -11.75
C ARG A 556 -6.73 19.34 -11.40
N LEU A 557 -6.51 18.32 -12.24
CA LEU A 557 -6.91 16.93 -11.94
C LEU A 557 -6.20 16.32 -10.72
N GLY A 558 -5.09 16.92 -10.28
CA GLY A 558 -4.34 16.45 -9.12
C GLY A 558 -5.04 16.61 -7.78
N GLY A 559 -6.15 17.35 -7.73
CA GLY A 559 -6.94 17.50 -6.50
C GLY A 559 -6.26 18.29 -5.39
N ALA A 560 -5.24 19.12 -5.72
CA ALA A 560 -4.59 19.99 -4.73
C ALA A 560 -5.52 21.08 -4.19
N ASP A 561 -6.48 21.52 -5.03
CA ASP A 561 -7.55 22.43 -4.63
C ASP A 561 -8.79 21.61 -4.27
N ARG A 562 -9.23 21.71 -3.01
CA ARG A 562 -10.43 21.02 -2.51
C ARG A 562 -11.70 21.39 -3.28
N ASN A 563 -11.78 22.59 -3.84
CA ASN A 563 -12.92 23.11 -4.59
C ASN A 563 -12.80 22.85 -6.10
N ALA A 564 -11.70 22.24 -6.56
CA ALA A 564 -11.52 21.96 -7.99
C ALA A 564 -12.68 21.18 -8.63
N PRO A 565 -13.31 20.19 -7.96
CA PRO A 565 -14.48 19.50 -8.50
C PRO A 565 -15.70 20.39 -8.75
N ASP A 566 -15.82 21.54 -8.09
CA ASP A 566 -16.96 22.47 -8.29
C ASP A 566 -16.99 23.08 -9.68
N ALA A 567 -15.87 23.11 -10.36
CA ALA A 567 -15.75 23.58 -11.73
C ALA A 567 -16.15 22.55 -12.80
N LEU A 568 -16.40 21.29 -12.41
CA LEU A 568 -16.90 20.28 -13.33
C LEU A 568 -18.29 20.66 -13.88
N GLN A 569 -18.43 20.54 -15.18
CA GLN A 569 -19.72 20.72 -15.86
C GLN A 569 -20.03 19.43 -16.63
N PHE A 570 -21.13 18.76 -16.25
CA PHE A 570 -21.59 17.55 -16.91
C PHE A 570 -22.55 17.89 -18.05
N PHE A 571 -22.44 17.14 -19.15
CA PHE A 571 -23.36 17.26 -20.29
C PHE A 571 -24.59 16.39 -20.08
N SER A 572 -25.74 16.90 -20.56
CA SER A 572 -26.95 16.09 -20.71
C SER A 572 -26.83 15.28 -22.01
N LEU A 573 -26.51 13.99 -21.88
CA LEU A 573 -26.31 13.08 -23.00
C LEU A 573 -27.31 11.93 -22.95
N GLU A 574 -27.52 11.29 -24.11
CA GLU A 574 -28.27 10.05 -24.19
C GLU A 574 -27.58 8.97 -23.38
N GLN A 575 -28.31 8.28 -22.52
CA GLN A 575 -27.76 7.15 -21.74
C GLN A 575 -27.31 6.03 -22.68
N PRO A 576 -26.22 5.30 -22.35
CA PRO A 576 -25.42 5.37 -21.11
C PRO A 576 -24.15 6.25 -21.22
N LEU A 577 -24.11 7.25 -22.09
CA LEU A 577 -22.95 8.12 -22.25
C LEU A 577 -22.75 9.01 -21.02
N VAL A 578 -21.50 9.23 -20.64
CA VAL A 578 -21.10 10.25 -19.67
C VAL A 578 -20.16 11.23 -20.35
N GLY A 579 -20.42 12.52 -20.17
CA GLY A 579 -19.56 13.57 -20.68
C GLY A 579 -19.44 14.72 -19.69
N TRP A 580 -18.26 15.30 -19.62
CA TRP A 580 -17.97 16.42 -18.73
C TRP A 580 -16.87 17.32 -19.28
N MET A 581 -16.81 18.54 -18.79
CA MET A 581 -15.69 19.44 -19.03
C MET A 581 -15.16 20.05 -17.75
N LEU A 582 -13.88 20.40 -17.75
CA LEU A 582 -13.17 21.02 -16.64
C LEU A 582 -12.26 22.13 -17.17
N PRO A 583 -12.52 23.41 -16.84
CA PRO A 583 -11.59 24.49 -17.14
C PRO A 583 -10.26 24.33 -16.38
N ALA A 584 -9.15 24.70 -17.01
CA ALA A 584 -7.87 24.85 -16.32
C ALA A 584 -7.97 25.94 -15.24
N GLN A 585 -7.13 25.86 -14.24
CA GLN A 585 -6.97 26.93 -13.28
C GLN A 585 -5.96 27.94 -13.83
N TRP A 586 -6.28 29.22 -13.73
CA TRP A 586 -5.38 30.24 -14.22
C TRP A 586 -4.02 30.19 -13.54
N GLY A 587 -2.95 30.14 -14.33
CA GLY A 587 -1.59 30.09 -13.81
C GLY A 587 -1.06 28.71 -13.39
N ASP A 588 -1.83 27.62 -13.54
CA ASP A 588 -1.44 26.26 -13.16
C ASP A 588 -0.50 25.57 -14.18
N GLY A 589 -0.26 26.19 -15.32
CA GLY A 589 0.60 25.67 -16.38
C GLY A 589 -0.06 24.57 -17.21
N ALA A 590 -1.38 24.47 -17.21
CA ALA A 590 -2.11 23.51 -18.03
C ALA A 590 -1.84 23.70 -19.53
N ALA A 591 -1.70 22.57 -20.24
CA ALA A 591 -1.44 22.59 -21.69
C ALA A 591 -2.66 22.97 -22.52
N TRP A 592 -3.87 22.91 -21.96
CA TRP A 592 -5.13 23.22 -22.61
C TRP A 592 -6.01 24.06 -21.69
N GLY A 593 -6.77 25.00 -22.25
CA GLY A 593 -7.66 25.87 -21.48
C GLY A 593 -8.83 25.14 -20.80
N VAL A 594 -9.34 24.10 -21.45
CA VAL A 594 -10.42 23.24 -20.93
C VAL A 594 -10.15 21.81 -21.38
N LEU A 595 -10.38 20.85 -20.50
CA LEU A 595 -10.57 19.44 -20.87
C LEU A 595 -12.05 19.16 -21.10
N CYS A 596 -12.36 18.42 -22.17
CA CYS A 596 -13.68 17.87 -22.45
C CYS A 596 -13.53 16.35 -22.63
N VAL A 597 -14.25 15.56 -21.83
CA VAL A 597 -14.08 14.11 -21.76
C VAL A 597 -15.43 13.42 -21.92
N PHE A 598 -15.44 12.36 -22.74
CA PHE A 598 -16.63 11.53 -22.98
C PHE A 598 -16.29 10.06 -22.76
N TYR A 599 -17.21 9.32 -22.13
CA TYR A 599 -17.15 7.87 -21.97
C TYR A 599 -18.29 7.21 -22.72
N ASN A 600 -17.95 6.28 -23.59
CA ASN A 600 -18.90 5.45 -24.34
C ASN A 600 -18.74 3.98 -23.92
N PRO A 601 -19.63 3.41 -23.11
CA PRO A 601 -19.56 2.01 -22.69
C PRO A 601 -20.28 1.06 -23.65
N THR A 602 -20.81 1.56 -24.80
CA THR A 602 -21.58 0.77 -25.74
C THR A 602 -20.68 0.14 -26.81
N ASP A 603 -21.19 -0.87 -27.49
CA ASP A 603 -20.54 -1.57 -28.60
C ASP A 603 -20.69 -0.85 -29.96
N THR A 604 -21.30 0.34 -29.95
CA THR A 604 -21.54 1.16 -31.15
C THR A 604 -20.89 2.53 -31.03
N SER A 605 -20.51 3.09 -32.18
CA SER A 605 -20.08 4.48 -32.22
C SER A 605 -21.24 5.44 -31.90
N ARG A 606 -20.95 6.54 -31.24
CA ARG A 606 -21.90 7.56 -30.83
C ARG A 606 -21.43 8.94 -31.27
N THR A 607 -22.33 9.76 -31.83
CA THR A 607 -22.03 11.16 -32.11
C THR A 607 -22.50 12.03 -30.95
N VAL A 608 -21.62 12.93 -30.50
CA VAL A 608 -21.91 13.87 -29.40
C VAL A 608 -21.62 15.30 -29.85
N PRO A 609 -22.41 16.28 -29.39
CA PRO A 609 -22.11 17.69 -29.63
C PRO A 609 -20.89 18.11 -28.81
N LEU A 610 -20.02 18.94 -29.37
CA LEU A 610 -18.93 19.62 -28.68
C LEU A 610 -19.34 21.02 -28.28
N PRO A 611 -18.90 21.54 -27.12
CA PRO A 611 -19.09 22.96 -26.79
C PRO A 611 -18.44 23.87 -27.82
N GLY A 612 -18.90 25.11 -27.90
CA GLY A 612 -18.33 26.11 -28.80
C GLY A 612 -16.83 26.28 -28.60
N GLY A 613 -16.08 26.45 -29.68
CA GLY A 613 -14.64 26.56 -29.68
C GLY A 613 -13.93 25.49 -30.52
N ARG A 614 -12.62 25.50 -30.49
CA ARG A 614 -11.78 24.55 -31.23
C ARG A 614 -11.17 23.52 -30.26
N TRP A 615 -11.32 22.25 -30.59
CA TRP A 615 -10.97 21.14 -29.72
C TRP A 615 -9.95 20.22 -30.37
N GLN A 616 -8.78 20.10 -29.78
CA GLN A 616 -7.79 19.13 -30.18
C GLN A 616 -8.12 17.77 -29.59
N LEU A 617 -8.19 16.72 -30.41
CA LEU A 617 -8.33 15.34 -29.95
C LEU A 617 -7.03 14.86 -29.26
N LEU A 618 -7.13 14.46 -28.01
CA LEU A 618 -6.01 14.01 -27.18
C LEU A 618 -5.99 12.49 -27.02
N SER A 619 -7.18 11.87 -26.91
CA SER A 619 -7.38 10.42 -26.82
C SER A 619 -8.65 10.03 -27.58
N ASP A 620 -8.61 8.91 -28.32
CA ASP A 620 -9.75 8.38 -29.08
C ASP A 620 -10.22 6.99 -28.60
N GLY A 621 -9.73 6.51 -27.44
CA GLY A 621 -10.02 5.19 -26.91
C GLY A 621 -9.08 4.09 -27.42
N THR A 622 -8.28 4.35 -28.45
CA THR A 622 -7.22 3.44 -28.93
C THR A 622 -5.83 3.97 -28.61
N SER A 623 -5.65 5.29 -28.65
CA SER A 623 -4.42 6.00 -28.32
C SER A 623 -4.74 7.19 -27.42
N SER A 624 -3.97 7.37 -26.38
CA SER A 624 -4.04 8.50 -25.43
C SER A 624 -2.88 9.49 -25.59
N SER A 625 -2.16 9.42 -26.70
CA SER A 625 -1.01 10.26 -27.01
C SER A 625 -1.15 11.02 -28.33
N LEU A 626 -2.39 11.21 -28.84
CA LEU A 626 -2.67 11.89 -30.11
C LEU A 626 -2.20 13.34 -30.12
N TRP A 627 -2.16 13.99 -28.96
CA TRP A 627 -1.64 15.35 -28.78
C TRP A 627 -0.14 15.51 -29.05
N ARG A 628 0.59 14.41 -29.19
CA ARG A 628 2.03 14.42 -29.54
C ARG A 628 2.28 14.43 -31.05
N GLY A 629 1.23 14.15 -31.82
CA GLY A 629 1.26 14.14 -33.28
C GLY A 629 0.63 15.41 -33.88
N PRO A 630 0.34 15.40 -35.20
CA PRO A 630 -0.40 16.48 -35.86
C PRO A 630 -1.77 16.67 -35.20
N ALA A 631 -2.12 17.94 -34.92
CA ALA A 631 -3.38 18.27 -34.26
C ALA A 631 -4.59 17.85 -35.12
N ARG A 632 -5.46 17.02 -34.54
CA ARG A 632 -6.78 16.71 -35.09
C ARG A 632 -7.79 17.62 -34.40
N VAL A 633 -8.37 18.56 -35.11
CA VAL A 633 -9.22 19.62 -34.54
C VAL A 633 -10.69 19.39 -34.92
N TYR A 634 -11.56 19.55 -33.93
CA TYR A 634 -13.02 19.43 -34.02
C TYR A 634 -13.67 20.71 -33.51
N GLU A 635 -14.88 21.05 -33.98
CA GLU A 635 -15.56 22.32 -33.63
C GLU A 635 -17.01 22.14 -33.17
N HIS A 636 -17.77 21.22 -33.75
CA HIS A 636 -19.22 21.11 -33.51
C HIS A 636 -19.67 19.78 -32.94
N GLU A 637 -19.09 18.70 -33.42
CA GLU A 637 -19.44 17.34 -33.03
C GLU A 637 -18.24 16.41 -33.10
N ALA A 638 -18.34 15.29 -32.41
CA ALA A 638 -17.33 14.24 -32.45
C ALA A 638 -17.98 12.86 -32.43
N VAL A 639 -17.33 11.90 -33.09
CA VAL A 639 -17.70 10.49 -33.05
C VAL A 639 -16.89 9.80 -31.98
N LEU A 640 -17.55 9.23 -30.97
CA LEU A 640 -16.96 8.39 -29.95
C LEU A 640 -16.91 6.96 -30.46
N MET A 641 -15.77 6.32 -30.34
CA MET A 641 -15.60 4.91 -30.67
C MET A 641 -16.32 4.00 -29.65
N PRO A 642 -16.66 2.74 -30.00
CA PRO A 642 -17.15 1.77 -29.03
C PRO A 642 -16.18 1.57 -27.87
N TYR A 643 -16.68 1.39 -26.64
CA TYR A 643 -15.91 1.15 -25.42
C TYR A 643 -14.73 2.11 -25.28
N SER A 644 -14.97 3.42 -25.36
CA SER A 644 -13.90 4.42 -25.40
C SER A 644 -14.02 5.53 -24.37
N ALA A 645 -12.87 6.01 -23.92
CA ALA A 645 -12.71 7.32 -23.30
C ALA A 645 -12.10 8.28 -24.33
N THR A 646 -12.92 9.24 -24.81
CA THR A 646 -12.48 10.24 -25.79
C THR A 646 -12.23 11.56 -25.07
N ILE A 647 -11.03 12.11 -25.25
CA ILE A 647 -10.57 13.30 -24.52
C ILE A 647 -10.17 14.39 -25.52
N PHE A 648 -10.68 15.57 -25.29
CA PHE A 648 -10.35 16.78 -26.04
C PHE A 648 -9.74 17.84 -25.12
N GLY A 649 -8.82 18.64 -25.68
CA GLY A 649 -8.31 19.85 -25.08
C GLY A 649 -8.68 21.06 -25.91
N GLN A 650 -9.22 22.11 -25.27
CA GLN A 650 -9.53 23.35 -25.96
C GLN A 650 -8.24 24.07 -26.35
N ILE A 651 -8.18 24.46 -27.61
CA ILE A 651 -7.10 25.28 -28.18
C ILE A 651 -7.66 26.65 -28.56
N GLY A 652 -6.88 27.70 -28.23
CA GLY A 652 -7.27 29.10 -28.51
C GLY A 652 -7.41 29.43 -30.00
#